data_c34c5458248a1d315a984215fc821bb6
#
_entry.id   c34c5458248a1d315a984215fc821bb6
#
_cell.length_a   1.000
_cell.length_b   1.000
_cell.length_c   1.000
_cell.angle_alpha   90.00
_cell.angle_beta   90.00
_cell.angle_gamma   90.00
#
_symmetry.space_group_name_H-M   'P 1'
#
loop_
_entity.id
_entity.type
_entity.pdbx_description
1 polymer ?
#
loop_
_entity_poly.entity_id
_entity_poly.type
_entity_poly.pdbx_seq_one_letter_code
_entity_poly.pdbx_strand_id
1 'polypeptide(L)'
;SDIHSPVYINETNEQECVPTQEEDSEEEPKLKYERLSNGVTEILQKDAASCMTVHDKFLALGTHFGKVFLLDIQGNVTQKFEISSVKINQISLDESGEHVGICSEDGKVVALHPQFTRSNYKQFVTGGNKLLLYERNWLNRWKMSVLHEGEGTISNIQWRANLIAWANNVGVKIYDFSTKQRITNVLRDNVSLRPDMYPCSLCWKDNTTLIVGWGTSIKICVVKERNATEMRDLPSRYVEIVSAFETEFYISGLAPLADQLVTLYFVKDHMVSQSRSSLFTNCVQDEAFRARPRLDIIQPLPESCEEISSDALTVRKYQDNECRDYRLEHSEGESLFYIISPKDIVVAKERDQDDHIDWLLEKEKYEEALMAAEISFKNIKRHDVQKIGMDYINHLVKKGEYDMAARKCQKVLGKNMELWENEVYRFKTIGQLKAISQYLPRGDLRLRPAIYEMILHDFLKTDYEGFATLIREWPGELYNNMAIVQAVNDHLKKDPTNSTLLTTLAELYTYDQRYDRALEIYLRLRHKDVYQLIHKHNLFSSIEDKIVLLMDFDKEKAVDMLLDNEDKISTDKVVEELADRPELLHVYLHKLFKRDHHKGQKYHERQIGLYAEYDRPNLLPFLRDSTHCPLEKALEICQQRNFVEETVFLLSRMGNCRRALQMIMEELEDVGKAIEFAKEQDDAELWEDLISYSIDKPPFITGLLNNIGTHVDPILLINRIKEGMEIPNLRDSLVKILQDYNLQILLREGCKKILVADSLSLLQKMHRTQMRGVRVDEENICESCHATILPSDMAKTFSVVVFHCRHMFHKECLPSPGTFCNICSAKRRGPGSGILEMKK
;
A
#
# COMPACT_ATOMS: atom_id res chain seq x y z
N SER A 1 -70.34 23.31 -23.18
CA SER A 1 -69.59 24.02 -24.23
C SER A 1 -68.07 24.09 -23.82
N ASP A 2 -67.35 23.18 -24.46
CA ASP A 2 -65.99 22.89 -24.24
C ASP A 2 -65.14 23.85 -25.06
N ILE A 3 -64.10 24.42 -24.41
CA ILE A 3 -63.02 25.15 -25.08
C ILE A 3 -61.70 24.38 -24.77
N HIS A 4 -61.23 23.65 -25.78
CA HIS A 4 -59.90 23.05 -25.80
C HIS A 4 -58.84 24.17 -25.91
N SER A 5 -57.99 24.26 -24.89
CA SER A 5 -56.70 24.96 -24.97
C SER A 5 -55.59 24.01 -25.47
N PRO A 6 -54.69 24.42 -26.35
CA PRO A 6 -53.61 23.57 -26.79
C PRO A 6 -52.52 23.45 -25.70
N VAL A 7 -52.16 22.23 -25.38
CA VAL A 7 -51.02 21.89 -24.54
C VAL A 7 -49.74 22.20 -25.32
N TYR A 8 -49.01 23.20 -24.92
CA TYR A 8 -47.61 23.42 -25.35
C TYR A 8 -46.74 22.34 -24.72
N ILE A 9 -46.23 21.46 -25.54
CA ILE A 9 -45.20 20.53 -25.16
C ILE A 9 -43.88 21.36 -25.08
N ASN A 10 -43.40 21.63 -23.89
CA ASN A 10 -42.06 22.14 -23.68
C ASN A 10 -41.03 21.16 -24.22
N GLU A 11 -40.31 21.52 -25.25
CA GLU A 11 -39.09 20.87 -25.67
C GLU A 11 -38.07 21.07 -24.57
N THR A 12 -37.93 20.09 -23.74
CA THR A 12 -36.88 20.05 -22.69
C THR A 12 -35.51 19.78 -23.31
N ASN A 13 -34.58 20.56 -22.88
CA ASN A 13 -33.15 20.54 -23.16
C ASN A 13 -32.53 19.11 -23.34
N GLU A 14 -32.25 18.77 -24.59
CA GLU A 14 -31.40 17.63 -24.95
C GLU A 14 -29.96 18.08 -25.02
N GLN A 15 -29.31 18.30 -23.89
CA GLN A 15 -27.92 18.75 -23.84
C GLN A 15 -26.89 17.65 -23.49
N GLU A 16 -27.31 16.45 -23.12
CA GLU A 16 -26.37 15.39 -22.75
C GLU A 16 -26.46 14.19 -23.68
N CYS A 17 -25.33 13.89 -24.34
CA CYS A 17 -25.08 12.58 -24.94
C CYS A 17 -24.69 11.63 -23.83
N VAL A 18 -25.66 11.15 -23.08
CA VAL A 18 -25.42 10.04 -22.20
C VAL A 18 -25.36 8.79 -23.09
N PRO A 19 -24.27 8.01 -23.10
CA PRO A 19 -24.36 6.63 -23.53
C PRO A 19 -25.46 6.05 -22.65
N THR A 20 -26.46 5.37 -23.21
CA THR A 20 -27.31 4.53 -22.40
C THR A 20 -26.44 3.40 -21.90
N GLN A 21 -25.78 3.64 -20.77
CA GLN A 21 -25.18 2.60 -19.98
C GLN A 21 -26.33 1.66 -19.61
N GLU A 22 -26.13 0.40 -19.83
CA GLU A 22 -26.90 -0.61 -19.13
C GLU A 22 -26.76 -0.27 -17.65
N GLU A 23 -27.87 -0.01 -16.96
CA GLU A 23 -27.91 0.52 -15.59
C GLU A 23 -27.21 -0.36 -14.54
N ASP A 24 -26.60 -1.48 -14.95
CA ASP A 24 -26.01 -2.51 -14.10
C ASP A 24 -24.51 -2.80 -14.33
N SER A 25 -23.77 -2.03 -15.14
CA SER A 25 -22.33 -2.27 -15.20
C SER A 25 -21.66 -1.72 -13.95
N GLU A 26 -21.09 -2.61 -13.15
CA GLU A 26 -20.25 -2.25 -11.98
C GLU A 26 -18.92 -1.62 -12.38
N GLU A 27 -18.59 -1.64 -13.67
CA GLU A 27 -17.34 -1.12 -14.20
C GLU A 27 -17.48 0.33 -14.68
N GLU A 28 -16.48 1.16 -14.33
CA GLU A 28 -16.41 2.54 -14.75
C GLU A 28 -16.10 2.64 -16.26
N PRO A 29 -16.89 3.41 -17.06
CA PRO A 29 -16.58 3.66 -18.46
C PRO A 29 -15.26 4.44 -18.57
N LYS A 30 -14.41 4.06 -19.55
CA LYS A 30 -13.12 4.71 -19.77
C LYS A 30 -13.20 6.06 -20.47
N LEU A 31 -14.24 6.24 -21.26
CA LEU A 31 -14.43 7.45 -22.05
C LEU A 31 -15.65 8.23 -21.57
N LYS A 32 -15.58 9.55 -21.75
CA LYS A 32 -16.70 10.47 -21.57
C LYS A 32 -17.08 11.04 -22.92
N TYR A 33 -18.38 11.14 -23.20
CA TYR A 33 -18.92 11.58 -24.48
C TYR A 33 -19.62 12.92 -24.35
N GLU A 34 -19.28 13.84 -25.24
CA GLU A 34 -19.91 15.16 -25.31
C GLU A 34 -20.29 15.45 -26.78
N ARG A 35 -21.47 16.04 -27.04
CA ARG A 35 -21.84 16.50 -28.37
C ARG A 35 -21.16 17.81 -28.68
N LEU A 36 -20.57 17.91 -29.87
CA LEU A 36 -20.07 19.17 -30.35
C LEU A 36 -21.29 20.00 -30.84
N SER A 37 -21.80 20.85 -29.97
CA SER A 37 -23.02 21.61 -30.20
C SER A 37 -22.74 22.97 -30.84
N ASN A 38 -22.71 23.99 -30.15
CA ASN A 38 -22.45 25.37 -30.58
C ASN A 38 -22.84 25.65 -32.06
N GLY A 39 -21.94 26.23 -32.86
CA GLY A 39 -22.15 26.52 -34.29
C GLY A 39 -22.35 25.29 -35.18
N VAL A 40 -21.87 24.10 -34.76
CA VAL A 40 -22.01 22.85 -35.51
C VAL A 40 -23.46 22.42 -35.65
N THR A 41 -24.27 22.59 -34.62
CA THR A 41 -25.70 22.22 -34.66
C THR A 41 -26.45 22.93 -35.77
N GLU A 42 -26.19 24.25 -35.97
CA GLU A 42 -26.83 25.02 -37.05
C GLU A 42 -26.39 24.57 -38.43
N ILE A 43 -25.11 24.18 -38.56
CA ILE A 43 -24.54 23.68 -39.82
C ILE A 43 -25.24 22.37 -40.18
N LEU A 44 -25.30 21.43 -39.25
CA LEU A 44 -25.80 20.05 -39.47
C LEU A 44 -27.34 20.00 -39.63
N GLN A 45 -28.08 21.03 -39.17
CA GLN A 45 -29.51 21.18 -39.49
C GLN A 45 -29.72 21.46 -40.97
N LYS A 46 -28.87 22.33 -41.57
CA LYS A 46 -29.01 22.81 -42.93
C LYS A 46 -28.25 21.95 -43.96
N ASP A 47 -27.22 21.25 -43.56
CA ASP A 47 -26.34 20.47 -44.38
C ASP A 47 -25.99 19.14 -43.67
N ALA A 48 -25.10 18.34 -44.22
CA ALA A 48 -24.60 17.11 -43.60
C ALA A 48 -23.06 17.13 -43.61
N ALA A 49 -22.48 16.67 -42.50
CA ALA A 49 -21.04 16.49 -42.42
C ALA A 49 -20.59 15.38 -43.38
N SER A 50 -19.46 15.57 -44.05
CA SER A 50 -18.90 14.60 -44.97
C SER A 50 -17.51 14.14 -44.55
N CYS A 51 -16.70 15.02 -44.01
CA CYS A 51 -15.36 14.74 -43.45
C CYS A 51 -14.99 15.84 -42.47
N MET A 52 -14.06 15.55 -41.64
CA MET A 52 -13.46 16.50 -40.70
C MET A 52 -11.98 16.16 -40.56
N THR A 53 -11.19 17.11 -40.21
CA THR A 53 -9.82 16.93 -39.77
C THR A 53 -9.56 17.80 -38.56
N VAL A 54 -8.73 17.33 -37.68
CA VAL A 54 -8.46 17.91 -36.38
C VAL A 54 -7.04 18.41 -36.28
N HIS A 55 -6.88 19.60 -35.75
CA HIS A 55 -5.59 20.16 -35.35
C HIS A 55 -5.72 20.68 -33.92
N ASP A 56 -4.63 20.78 -33.19
CA ASP A 56 -4.61 21.21 -31.77
C ASP A 56 -5.24 22.60 -31.53
N LYS A 57 -5.30 23.43 -32.58
CA LYS A 57 -5.82 24.80 -32.49
C LYS A 57 -7.23 24.97 -33.06
N PHE A 58 -7.65 24.12 -33.99
CA PHE A 58 -8.94 24.26 -34.67
C PHE A 58 -9.39 22.98 -35.35
N LEU A 59 -10.65 22.92 -35.71
CA LEU A 59 -11.27 21.84 -36.46
C LEU A 59 -11.64 22.34 -37.86
N ALA A 60 -11.50 21.52 -38.87
CA ALA A 60 -11.96 21.83 -40.22
C ALA A 60 -13.02 20.83 -40.68
N LEU A 61 -14.27 21.26 -40.81
CA LEU A 61 -15.45 20.47 -41.16
C LEU A 61 -15.85 20.67 -42.62
N GLY A 62 -15.88 19.60 -43.38
CA GLY A 62 -16.41 19.56 -44.75
C GLY A 62 -17.85 19.06 -44.77
N THR A 63 -18.63 19.55 -45.71
CA THR A 63 -20.07 19.22 -45.83
C THR A 63 -20.44 18.66 -47.19
N HIS A 64 -21.63 18.08 -47.29
CA HIS A 64 -22.20 17.53 -48.53
C HIS A 64 -22.51 18.61 -49.61
N PHE A 65 -22.75 19.85 -49.19
CA PHE A 65 -22.98 20.96 -50.11
C PHE A 65 -21.73 21.75 -50.43
N GLY A 66 -20.53 21.11 -50.30
CA GLY A 66 -19.27 21.67 -50.75
C GLY A 66 -18.73 22.83 -49.90
N LYS A 67 -19.21 23.00 -48.68
CA LYS A 67 -18.75 24.03 -47.76
C LYS A 67 -17.71 23.48 -46.80
N VAL A 68 -16.78 24.32 -46.39
CA VAL A 68 -15.81 24.00 -45.36
C VAL A 68 -15.89 25.05 -44.27
N PHE A 69 -16.01 24.60 -43.04
CA PHE A 69 -16.06 25.47 -41.89
C PHE A 69 -14.81 25.22 -41.02
N LEU A 70 -14.12 26.31 -40.69
CA LEU A 70 -13.12 26.26 -39.63
C LEU A 70 -13.83 26.58 -38.30
N LEU A 71 -13.63 25.69 -37.33
CA LEU A 71 -14.25 25.76 -36.02
C LEU A 71 -13.15 25.84 -34.96
N ASP A 72 -13.44 26.47 -33.85
CA ASP A 72 -12.61 26.29 -32.65
C ASP A 72 -12.82 24.89 -32.03
N ILE A 73 -12.06 24.55 -31.04
CA ILE A 73 -12.14 23.23 -30.35
C ILE A 73 -13.54 23.04 -29.69
N GLN A 74 -14.25 24.12 -29.38
CA GLN A 74 -15.58 24.08 -28.80
C GLN A 74 -16.72 23.99 -29.85
N GLY A 75 -16.38 24.03 -31.14
CA GLY A 75 -17.34 23.92 -32.23
C GLY A 75 -17.95 25.26 -32.68
N ASN A 76 -17.41 26.39 -32.26
CA ASN A 76 -17.83 27.70 -32.77
C ASN A 76 -17.21 27.97 -34.13
N VAL A 77 -18.04 28.51 -35.04
CA VAL A 77 -17.57 28.83 -36.40
C VAL A 77 -16.66 30.06 -36.41
N THR A 78 -15.41 29.87 -36.82
CA THR A 78 -14.46 30.96 -36.97
C THR A 78 -14.45 31.48 -38.39
N GLN A 79 -14.51 30.61 -39.41
CA GLN A 79 -14.50 30.93 -40.80
C GLN A 79 -15.33 29.93 -41.63
N LYS A 80 -15.87 30.39 -42.76
CA LYS A 80 -16.64 29.58 -43.72
C LYS A 80 -16.13 29.81 -45.12
N PHE A 81 -15.94 28.72 -45.85
CA PHE A 81 -15.53 28.70 -47.25
C PHE A 81 -16.53 27.93 -48.11
N GLU A 82 -16.83 28.42 -49.29
CA GLU A 82 -17.63 27.72 -50.29
C GLU A 82 -16.68 27.25 -51.41
N ILE A 83 -16.41 25.96 -51.46
CA ILE A 83 -15.40 25.37 -52.32
C ILE A 83 -16.00 24.83 -53.62
N SER A 84 -17.09 24.09 -53.51
CA SER A 84 -17.77 23.42 -54.60
C SER A 84 -19.29 23.41 -54.34
N SER A 85 -20.07 22.89 -55.28
CA SER A 85 -21.49 22.62 -55.11
C SER A 85 -21.76 21.15 -54.77
N VAL A 86 -20.70 20.32 -54.70
CA VAL A 86 -20.77 18.89 -54.41
C VAL A 86 -20.02 18.54 -53.15
N LYS A 87 -20.20 17.35 -52.63
CA LYS A 87 -19.62 16.82 -51.40
C LYS A 87 -18.10 17.06 -51.32
N ILE A 88 -17.64 17.50 -50.16
CA ILE A 88 -16.22 17.50 -49.81
C ILE A 88 -15.81 16.08 -49.40
N ASN A 89 -14.87 15.51 -50.11
CA ASN A 89 -14.43 14.11 -49.87
C ASN A 89 -13.38 14.00 -48.74
N GLN A 90 -12.42 14.93 -48.74
CA GLN A 90 -11.33 14.91 -47.79
C GLN A 90 -10.81 16.31 -47.52
N ILE A 91 -10.46 16.54 -46.29
CA ILE A 91 -9.69 17.71 -45.85
C ILE A 91 -8.42 17.19 -45.18
N SER A 92 -7.29 17.81 -45.45
CA SER A 92 -5.99 17.49 -44.82
C SER A 92 -5.33 18.77 -44.34
N LEU A 93 -4.63 18.69 -43.25
CA LEU A 93 -3.84 19.76 -42.66
C LEU A 93 -2.36 19.42 -42.69
N ASP A 94 -1.52 20.44 -42.77
CA ASP A 94 -0.08 20.26 -42.57
C ASP A 94 0.22 20.24 -41.04
N GLU A 95 1.39 19.80 -40.66
CA GLU A 95 1.81 19.69 -39.23
C GLU A 95 1.78 21.04 -38.51
N SER A 96 1.92 22.15 -39.24
CA SER A 96 1.87 23.49 -38.63
C SER A 96 0.44 24.05 -38.48
N GLY A 97 -0.54 23.43 -39.12
CA GLY A 97 -1.92 23.95 -39.24
C GLY A 97 -2.05 25.24 -40.06
N GLU A 98 -1.01 25.60 -40.82
CA GLU A 98 -1.01 26.80 -41.67
C GLU A 98 -1.66 26.59 -43.06
N HIS A 99 -1.76 25.33 -43.48
CA HIS A 99 -2.29 24.97 -44.78
C HIS A 99 -3.39 23.92 -44.68
N VAL A 100 -4.52 24.21 -45.34
CA VAL A 100 -5.65 23.30 -45.43
C VAL A 100 -5.83 22.85 -46.86
N GLY A 101 -5.61 21.56 -47.13
CA GLY A 101 -5.87 20.91 -48.42
C GLY A 101 -7.31 20.38 -48.43
N ILE A 102 -8.10 20.71 -49.47
CA ILE A 102 -9.49 20.33 -49.63
C ILE A 102 -9.69 19.65 -50.98
N CYS A 103 -10.34 18.50 -50.97
CA CYS A 103 -10.73 17.78 -52.15
C CYS A 103 -12.22 17.56 -52.18
N SER A 104 -12.88 17.96 -53.29
CA SER A 104 -14.29 17.76 -53.54
C SER A 104 -14.56 16.62 -54.53
N GLU A 105 -15.77 16.10 -54.56
CA GLU A 105 -16.17 14.96 -55.39
C GLU A 105 -16.07 15.19 -56.89
N ASP A 106 -16.18 16.47 -57.34
CA ASP A 106 -15.91 16.90 -58.73
C ASP A 106 -14.42 16.90 -59.10
N GLY A 107 -13.53 16.45 -58.19
CA GLY A 107 -12.09 16.42 -58.42
C GLY A 107 -11.39 17.76 -58.25
N LYS A 108 -12.04 18.78 -57.80
CA LYS A 108 -11.43 20.07 -57.47
C LYS A 108 -10.59 19.96 -56.20
N VAL A 109 -9.33 20.33 -56.31
CA VAL A 109 -8.38 20.38 -55.17
C VAL A 109 -8.08 21.86 -54.92
N VAL A 110 -8.30 22.28 -53.68
CA VAL A 110 -8.05 23.66 -53.24
C VAL A 110 -7.17 23.63 -52.01
N ALA A 111 -6.15 24.45 -51.95
CA ALA A 111 -5.35 24.66 -50.75
C ALA A 111 -5.59 26.10 -50.29
N LEU A 112 -5.98 26.18 -49.03
CA LEU A 112 -6.25 27.44 -48.34
C LEU A 112 -5.19 27.67 -47.26
N HIS A 113 -4.87 28.94 -47.06
CA HIS A 113 -4.20 29.37 -45.83
C HIS A 113 -5.22 30.05 -44.92
N PRO A 114 -5.36 29.69 -43.66
CA PRO A 114 -6.38 30.27 -42.77
C PRO A 114 -6.30 31.80 -42.62
N GLN A 115 -5.13 32.41 -42.88
CA GLN A 115 -4.94 33.85 -42.81
C GLN A 115 -4.98 34.57 -44.19
N PHE A 116 -5.45 33.91 -45.28
CA PHE A 116 -5.56 34.49 -46.64
C PHE A 116 -4.27 34.99 -47.27
N THR A 117 -3.09 34.61 -46.77
CA THR A 117 -1.82 34.88 -47.40
C THR A 117 -1.49 33.81 -48.46
N ARG A 118 -0.82 34.15 -49.53
CA ARG A 118 -0.42 33.19 -50.56
C ARG A 118 0.36 32.06 -49.93
N SER A 119 -0.24 30.85 -49.93
CA SER A 119 0.38 29.67 -49.35
C SER A 119 1.65 29.29 -50.07
N ASN A 120 2.74 29.12 -49.32
CA ASN A 120 4.06 28.67 -49.78
C ASN A 120 4.25 27.18 -49.66
N TYR A 121 3.16 26.35 -49.67
CA TYR A 121 3.32 24.91 -49.63
C TYR A 121 4.10 24.41 -50.85
N LYS A 122 4.99 23.44 -50.57
CA LYS A 122 5.96 22.95 -51.56
C LYS A 122 5.50 21.68 -52.27
N GLN A 123 4.68 20.88 -51.61
CA GLN A 123 4.30 19.55 -52.05
C GLN A 123 2.91 19.17 -51.55
N PHE A 124 2.15 18.41 -52.34
CA PHE A 124 0.92 17.76 -51.92
C PHE A 124 0.65 16.52 -52.79
N VAL A 125 -0.16 15.62 -52.29
CA VAL A 125 -0.54 14.38 -52.97
C VAL A 125 -2.06 14.34 -53.17
N THR A 126 -2.51 13.90 -54.35
CA THR A 126 -3.92 13.70 -54.64
C THR A 126 -4.16 12.28 -55.12
N GLY A 127 -5.30 11.70 -54.73
CA GLY A 127 -5.74 10.40 -55.15
C GLY A 127 -7.03 10.44 -55.92
N GLY A 128 -7.10 9.67 -56.98
CA GLY A 128 -8.28 9.38 -57.78
C GLY A 128 -8.06 8.00 -58.41
N ASN A 129 -8.11 7.91 -59.75
CA ASN A 129 -7.66 6.69 -60.43
C ASN A 129 -6.13 6.57 -60.48
N LYS A 130 -5.42 7.64 -60.16
CA LYS A 130 -3.95 7.70 -60.04
C LYS A 130 -3.59 8.46 -58.79
N LEU A 131 -2.45 8.08 -58.18
CA LEU A 131 -1.81 8.83 -57.12
C LEU A 131 -0.86 9.82 -57.71
N LEU A 132 -1.13 11.11 -57.58
CA LEU A 132 -0.36 12.19 -58.17
C LEU A 132 0.33 13.00 -57.07
N LEU A 133 1.66 13.15 -57.21
CA LEU A 133 2.46 14.06 -56.39
C LEU A 133 2.70 15.35 -57.16
N TYR A 134 2.36 16.45 -56.55
CA TYR A 134 2.61 17.79 -57.00
C TYR A 134 3.74 18.41 -56.19
N GLU A 135 4.84 18.80 -56.89
CA GLU A 135 6.00 19.44 -56.25
C GLU A 135 6.20 20.82 -56.88
N ARG A 136 6.52 21.79 -56.07
CA ARG A 136 6.85 23.14 -56.52
C ARG A 136 8.34 23.26 -56.79
N ASN A 137 8.73 23.58 -58.00
CA ASN A 137 10.13 23.78 -58.34
C ASN A 137 10.63 25.18 -57.89
N TRP A 138 11.96 25.42 -58.00
CA TRP A 138 12.58 26.69 -57.64
C TRP A 138 12.05 27.92 -58.41
N LEU A 139 11.46 27.69 -59.63
CA LEU A 139 10.77 28.71 -60.44
C LEU A 139 9.29 28.90 -60.04
N ASN A 140 8.87 28.34 -58.91
CA ASN A 140 7.52 28.43 -58.42
C ASN A 140 6.44 27.79 -59.31
N ARG A 141 6.85 26.90 -60.25
CA ARG A 141 5.96 26.11 -61.09
C ARG A 141 5.72 24.72 -60.55
N TRP A 142 4.49 24.23 -60.68
CA TRP A 142 4.10 22.90 -60.31
C TRP A 142 4.67 21.87 -61.30
N LYS A 143 5.32 20.84 -60.73
CA LYS A 143 5.68 19.61 -61.42
C LYS A 143 4.79 18.51 -60.90
N MET A 144 4.12 17.81 -61.79
CA MET A 144 3.29 16.64 -61.44
C MET A 144 4.07 15.38 -61.76
N SER A 145 4.04 14.42 -60.89
CA SER A 145 4.56 13.05 -61.03
C SER A 145 3.54 12.02 -60.57
N VAL A 146 3.44 10.94 -61.36
CA VAL A 146 2.56 9.80 -61.01
C VAL A 146 3.32 8.86 -60.12
N LEU A 147 2.85 8.68 -58.90
CA LEU A 147 3.42 7.74 -57.96
C LEU A 147 2.82 6.33 -58.11
N HIS A 148 1.53 6.26 -58.48
CA HIS A 148 0.84 5.00 -58.69
C HIS A 148 -0.34 5.18 -59.66
N GLU A 149 -0.56 4.16 -60.51
CA GLU A 149 -1.75 4.06 -61.36
C GLU A 149 -2.16 2.59 -61.54
N GLY A 150 -3.43 2.36 -61.88
CA GLY A 150 -4.05 1.05 -61.94
C GLY A 150 -4.59 0.59 -60.59
N GLU A 151 -5.14 -0.61 -60.56
CA GLU A 151 -5.68 -1.27 -59.36
C GLU A 151 -6.87 -0.56 -58.69
N GLY A 152 -7.63 0.24 -59.41
CA GLY A 152 -8.86 0.90 -58.97
C GLY A 152 -8.66 2.30 -58.38
N THR A 153 -9.72 2.83 -57.81
CA THR A 153 -9.72 4.15 -57.20
C THR A 153 -9.05 4.18 -55.82
N ILE A 154 -8.34 5.26 -55.55
CA ILE A 154 -7.73 5.52 -54.26
C ILE A 154 -8.78 6.08 -53.34
N SER A 155 -9.00 5.39 -52.22
CA SER A 155 -10.07 5.72 -51.24
C SER A 155 -9.57 6.51 -50.04
N ASN A 156 -8.30 6.35 -49.67
CA ASN A 156 -7.70 7.04 -48.54
C ASN A 156 -6.20 7.28 -48.76
N ILE A 157 -5.69 8.39 -48.28
CA ILE A 157 -4.29 8.77 -48.34
C ILE A 157 -3.91 9.34 -46.97
N GLN A 158 -2.81 8.86 -46.41
CA GLN A 158 -2.24 9.37 -45.16
C GLN A 158 -0.74 9.61 -45.36
N TRP A 159 -0.31 10.85 -45.17
CA TRP A 159 1.10 11.23 -45.28
C TRP A 159 1.62 11.61 -43.88
N ARG A 160 2.67 10.92 -43.43
CA ARG A 160 3.37 11.24 -42.20
C ARG A 160 4.88 11.22 -42.40
N ALA A 161 5.56 12.31 -42.04
CA ALA A 161 6.99 12.47 -42.25
C ALA A 161 7.41 12.15 -43.70
N ASN A 162 8.23 11.12 -43.91
CA ASN A 162 8.69 10.67 -45.25
C ASN A 162 7.85 9.52 -45.82
N LEU A 163 6.78 9.10 -45.19
CA LEU A 163 5.98 7.95 -45.58
C LEU A 163 4.60 8.38 -46.06
N ILE A 164 4.23 7.92 -47.27
CA ILE A 164 2.90 8.11 -47.85
C ILE A 164 2.23 6.74 -47.91
N ALA A 165 1.13 6.55 -47.20
CA ALA A 165 0.28 5.37 -47.27
C ALA A 165 -0.99 5.69 -48.05
N TRP A 166 -1.46 4.78 -48.91
CA TRP A 166 -2.76 4.92 -49.60
C TRP A 166 -3.44 3.57 -49.72
N ALA A 167 -4.75 3.60 -49.70
CA ALA A 167 -5.61 2.44 -49.93
C ALA A 167 -6.25 2.54 -51.34
N ASN A 168 -6.24 1.45 -52.08
CA ASN A 168 -6.99 1.28 -53.33
C ASN A 168 -7.85 0.00 -53.25
N ASN A 169 -8.50 -0.42 -54.37
CA ASN A 169 -9.37 -1.59 -54.34
C ASN A 169 -8.67 -2.92 -54.05
N VAL A 170 -7.36 -2.98 -54.16
CA VAL A 170 -6.54 -4.20 -54.00
C VAL A 170 -5.93 -4.30 -52.62
N GLY A 171 -5.52 -3.19 -52.03
CA GLY A 171 -4.83 -3.20 -50.75
C GLY A 171 -4.28 -1.84 -50.36
N VAL A 172 -3.41 -1.84 -49.36
CA VAL A 172 -2.72 -0.64 -48.87
C VAL A 172 -1.27 -0.67 -49.29
N LYS A 173 -0.79 0.44 -49.81
CA LYS A 173 0.59 0.60 -50.23
C LYS A 173 1.26 1.71 -49.46
N ILE A 174 2.58 1.57 -49.25
CA ILE A 174 3.40 2.56 -48.59
C ILE A 174 4.55 2.94 -49.51
N TYR A 175 4.77 4.26 -49.68
CA TYR A 175 5.82 4.85 -50.43
C TYR A 175 6.75 5.64 -49.53
N ASP A 176 8.02 5.39 -49.63
CA ASP A 176 9.04 6.16 -48.92
C ASP A 176 9.50 7.31 -49.80
N PHE A 177 9.18 8.51 -49.38
CA PHE A 177 9.53 9.74 -50.12
C PHE A 177 11.02 10.03 -50.10
N SER A 178 11.77 9.58 -49.06
CA SER A 178 13.21 9.78 -48.95
C SER A 178 13.99 8.98 -49.99
N THR A 179 13.59 7.74 -50.23
CA THR A 179 14.21 6.82 -51.21
C THR A 179 13.50 6.85 -52.59
N LYS A 180 12.35 7.48 -52.65
CA LYS A 180 11.46 7.51 -53.84
C LYS A 180 11.05 6.13 -54.33
N GLN A 181 10.83 5.21 -53.42
CA GLN A 181 10.48 3.83 -53.72
C GLN A 181 9.21 3.40 -52.95
N ARG A 182 8.43 2.53 -53.58
CA ARG A 182 7.35 1.82 -52.95
C ARG A 182 7.94 0.67 -52.10
N ILE A 183 7.63 0.64 -50.81
CA ILE A 183 8.27 -0.31 -49.90
C ILE A 183 7.38 -1.52 -49.57
N THR A 184 6.07 -1.44 -49.81
CA THR A 184 5.17 -2.59 -49.50
C THR A 184 3.84 -2.52 -50.26
N ASN A 185 3.13 -3.66 -50.23
CA ASN A 185 1.74 -3.82 -50.62
C ASN A 185 1.05 -4.75 -49.62
N VAL A 186 0.24 -4.19 -48.73
CA VAL A 186 -0.57 -4.94 -47.73
C VAL A 186 -1.89 -5.30 -48.40
N LEU A 187 -2.04 -6.58 -48.76
CA LEU A 187 -3.26 -7.07 -49.42
C LEU A 187 -4.47 -7.01 -48.54
N ARG A 188 -5.62 -6.83 -49.16
CA ARG A 188 -6.94 -6.86 -48.54
C ARG A 188 -7.40 -8.30 -48.28
N ASP A 189 -7.87 -8.61 -47.06
CA ASP A 189 -8.31 -9.97 -46.70
C ASP A 189 -9.71 -10.28 -47.24
N ASN A 190 -10.68 -9.37 -47.05
CA ASN A 190 -12.08 -9.56 -47.46
C ASN A 190 -12.36 -9.00 -48.88
N VAL A 191 -12.03 -9.76 -49.92
CA VAL A 191 -12.25 -9.37 -51.33
C VAL A 191 -13.74 -9.27 -51.69
N SER A 192 -14.62 -9.96 -50.97
CA SER A 192 -16.06 -9.97 -51.18
C SER A 192 -16.80 -8.67 -50.81
N LEU A 193 -16.22 -7.91 -49.85
CA LEU A 193 -16.84 -6.65 -49.42
C LEU A 193 -16.59 -5.56 -50.45
N ARG A 194 -17.62 -4.75 -50.73
CA ARG A 194 -17.53 -3.61 -51.62
C ARG A 194 -16.73 -2.48 -51.01
N PRO A 195 -15.60 -2.01 -51.63
CA PRO A 195 -14.74 -0.96 -51.05
C PRO A 195 -15.42 0.39 -50.89
N ASP A 196 -16.42 0.69 -51.73
CA ASP A 196 -17.19 1.91 -51.71
C ASP A 196 -18.16 1.97 -50.50
N MET A 197 -18.59 0.82 -49.98
CA MET A 197 -19.49 0.72 -48.83
C MET A 197 -18.69 0.57 -47.53
N TYR A 198 -17.54 -0.10 -47.56
CA TYR A 198 -16.66 -0.37 -46.44
C TYR A 198 -15.26 0.20 -46.74
N PRO A 199 -15.07 1.52 -46.60
CA PRO A 199 -13.81 2.17 -46.93
C PRO A 199 -12.70 1.72 -45.99
N CYS A 200 -11.47 1.70 -46.48
CA CYS A 200 -10.30 1.42 -45.67
C CYS A 200 -9.98 2.61 -44.75
N SER A 201 -9.86 2.36 -43.47
CA SER A 201 -9.36 3.32 -42.49
C SER A 201 -7.86 3.18 -42.30
N LEU A 202 -7.12 4.28 -42.47
CA LEU A 202 -5.68 4.37 -42.29
C LEU A 202 -5.36 5.36 -41.16
N CYS A 203 -4.50 4.99 -40.27
CA CYS A 203 -4.04 5.87 -39.18
C CYS A 203 -2.56 5.61 -38.86
N TRP A 204 -1.75 6.65 -38.84
CA TRP A 204 -0.38 6.58 -38.35
C TRP A 204 -0.37 6.75 -36.83
N LYS A 205 0.09 5.73 -36.10
CA LYS A 205 0.33 5.84 -34.66
C LYS A 205 1.54 6.73 -34.35
N ASP A 206 2.61 6.52 -35.13
CA ASP A 206 3.87 7.25 -35.06
C ASP A 206 4.51 7.33 -36.46
N ASN A 207 5.75 7.79 -36.54
CA ASN A 207 6.44 7.97 -37.83
C ASN A 207 6.79 6.65 -38.54
N THR A 208 6.57 5.51 -37.92
CA THR A 208 6.93 4.18 -38.42
C THR A 208 5.79 3.16 -38.36
N THR A 209 4.77 3.40 -37.57
CA THR A 209 3.69 2.44 -37.31
C THR A 209 2.39 2.89 -37.94
N LEU A 210 1.90 2.13 -38.92
CA LEU A 210 0.64 2.33 -39.62
C LEU A 210 -0.39 1.31 -39.19
N ILE A 211 -1.57 1.77 -38.79
CA ILE A 211 -2.73 0.95 -38.48
C ILE A 211 -3.66 0.95 -39.70
N VAL A 212 -4.05 -0.22 -40.12
CA VAL A 212 -4.93 -0.45 -41.28
C VAL A 212 -6.17 -1.19 -40.80
N GLY A 213 -7.35 -0.59 -40.95
CA GLY A 213 -8.63 -1.26 -40.67
C GLY A 213 -9.43 -1.36 -41.98
N TRP A 214 -9.90 -2.54 -42.33
CA TRP A 214 -10.69 -2.76 -43.53
C TRP A 214 -11.74 -3.86 -43.36
N GLY A 215 -13.00 -3.51 -43.44
CA GLY A 215 -14.07 -4.44 -43.19
C GLY A 215 -14.06 -4.85 -41.71
N THR A 216 -13.73 -6.11 -41.41
CA THR A 216 -13.57 -6.62 -40.05
C THR A 216 -12.12 -6.87 -39.65
N SER A 217 -11.15 -6.59 -40.56
CA SER A 217 -9.74 -6.90 -40.32
C SER A 217 -8.96 -5.67 -39.89
N ILE A 218 -8.12 -5.83 -38.85
CA ILE A 218 -7.14 -4.82 -38.45
C ILE A 218 -5.74 -5.40 -38.61
N LYS A 219 -4.85 -4.60 -39.21
CA LYS A 219 -3.41 -4.91 -39.35
C LYS A 219 -2.58 -3.75 -38.83
N ILE A 220 -1.63 -4.05 -37.95
CA ILE A 220 -0.64 -3.09 -37.47
C ILE A 220 0.68 -3.36 -38.21
N CYS A 221 1.11 -2.39 -38.95
CA CYS A 221 2.26 -2.45 -39.86
C CYS A 221 3.37 -1.55 -39.34
N VAL A 222 4.57 -2.09 -39.14
CA VAL A 222 5.74 -1.31 -38.71
C VAL A 222 6.75 -1.22 -39.86
N VAL A 223 7.19 -0.02 -40.16
CA VAL A 223 8.24 0.24 -41.14
C VAL A 223 9.60 0.10 -40.47
N LYS A 224 10.39 -0.85 -40.93
CA LYS A 224 11.73 -1.14 -40.41
C LYS A 224 12.81 -0.89 -41.50
N GLU A 225 14.03 -0.61 -41.05
CA GLU A 225 15.19 -0.49 -41.93
C GLU A 225 15.85 -1.86 -42.15
N ARG A 226 16.29 -2.14 -43.38
CA ARG A 226 17.04 -3.35 -43.72
C ARG A 226 18.50 -3.21 -43.32
N ASN A 227 19.11 -4.30 -42.93
CA ASN A 227 20.53 -4.36 -42.65
C ASN A 227 21.33 -4.20 -43.98
N ALA A 228 22.51 -3.60 -43.91
CA ALA A 228 23.36 -3.32 -45.06
C ALA A 228 23.75 -4.58 -45.90
N THR A 229 23.70 -5.77 -45.30
CA THR A 229 23.96 -7.07 -45.94
C THR A 229 22.82 -7.57 -46.82
N GLU A 230 21.60 -7.09 -46.60
CA GLU A 230 20.36 -7.51 -47.29
C GLU A 230 19.95 -6.53 -48.41
N MET A 231 20.72 -5.46 -48.62
CA MET A 231 20.35 -4.35 -49.51
C MET A 231 20.54 -4.61 -51.03
N ARG A 232 20.93 -5.80 -51.45
CA ARG A 232 21.07 -6.09 -52.88
C ARG A 232 19.70 -6.15 -53.54
N ASP A 233 19.38 -5.11 -54.37
CA ASP A 233 18.18 -4.97 -55.19
C ASP A 233 16.81 -4.81 -54.49
N LEU A 234 16.79 -4.59 -53.17
CA LEU A 234 15.58 -4.36 -52.41
C LEU A 234 15.52 -2.93 -51.82
N PRO A 235 14.32 -2.36 -51.57
CA PRO A 235 14.20 -1.08 -50.87
C PRO A 235 14.91 -1.11 -49.52
N SER A 236 15.49 0.02 -49.08
CA SER A 236 16.19 0.17 -47.82
C SER A 236 15.28 -0.04 -46.57
N ARG A 237 14.00 0.11 -46.78
CA ARG A 237 12.96 -0.12 -45.74
C ARG A 237 12.00 -1.20 -46.20
N TYR A 238 11.42 -1.87 -45.22
CA TYR A 238 10.39 -2.89 -45.43
C TYR A 238 9.30 -2.73 -44.37
N VAL A 239 8.16 -3.33 -44.60
CA VAL A 239 7.04 -3.32 -43.66
C VAL A 239 6.83 -4.71 -43.08
N GLU A 240 6.77 -4.78 -41.80
CA GLU A 240 6.42 -5.97 -41.02
C GLU A 240 5.01 -5.80 -40.40
N ILE A 241 4.16 -6.80 -40.62
CA ILE A 241 2.86 -6.86 -39.97
C ILE A 241 3.08 -7.49 -38.62
N VAL A 242 3.04 -6.67 -37.55
CA VAL A 242 3.30 -7.13 -36.16
C VAL A 242 2.06 -7.65 -35.46
N SER A 243 0.87 -7.26 -35.96
CA SER A 243 -0.41 -7.73 -35.46
C SER A 243 -1.42 -7.76 -36.59
N ALA A 244 -2.19 -8.84 -36.69
CA ALA A 244 -3.27 -8.99 -37.66
C ALA A 244 -4.38 -9.85 -37.05
N PHE A 245 -5.57 -9.28 -36.91
CA PHE A 245 -6.72 -9.94 -36.31
C PHE A 245 -8.03 -9.46 -36.94
N GLU A 246 -9.08 -10.25 -36.75
CA GLU A 246 -10.45 -9.90 -37.14
C GLU A 246 -11.27 -9.44 -35.95
N THR A 247 -12.18 -8.48 -36.21
CA THR A 247 -13.11 -7.93 -35.25
C THR A 247 -14.54 -8.41 -35.54
N GLU A 248 -15.43 -8.35 -34.56
CA GLU A 248 -16.81 -8.81 -34.71
C GLU A 248 -17.66 -7.91 -35.62
N PHE A 249 -17.34 -6.62 -35.66
CA PHE A 249 -18.11 -5.61 -36.38
C PHE A 249 -17.28 -4.92 -37.46
N TYR A 250 -17.98 -4.19 -38.36
CA TYR A 250 -17.33 -3.46 -39.44
C TYR A 250 -16.64 -2.18 -38.94
N ILE A 251 -15.40 -1.99 -39.31
CA ILE A 251 -14.59 -0.85 -38.91
C ILE A 251 -14.95 0.37 -39.75
N SER A 252 -15.35 1.46 -39.09
CA SER A 252 -15.62 2.77 -39.68
C SER A 252 -14.51 3.79 -39.41
N GLY A 253 -13.70 3.58 -38.36
CA GLY A 253 -12.62 4.46 -37.99
C GLY A 253 -11.67 3.81 -36.99
N LEU A 254 -10.42 4.29 -36.99
CA LEU A 254 -9.36 3.83 -36.07
C LEU A 254 -8.57 5.04 -35.57
N ALA A 255 -8.20 5.00 -34.29
CA ALA A 255 -7.32 5.97 -33.69
C ALA A 255 -6.40 5.32 -32.65
N PRO A 256 -5.16 5.76 -32.49
CA PRO A 256 -4.25 5.25 -31.46
C PRO A 256 -4.60 5.86 -30.10
N LEU A 257 -4.47 5.06 -29.03
CA LEU A 257 -4.56 5.49 -27.65
C LEU A 257 -3.42 4.82 -26.87
N ALA A 258 -2.28 5.48 -26.77
CA ALA A 258 -1.03 4.90 -26.23
C ALA A 258 -0.70 3.55 -26.88
N ASP A 259 -0.74 2.45 -26.14
CA ASP A 259 -0.53 1.10 -26.68
C ASP A 259 -1.83 0.38 -27.09
N GLN A 260 -2.97 1.04 -26.88
CA GLN A 260 -4.31 0.56 -27.23
C GLN A 260 -4.80 1.20 -28.53
N LEU A 261 -5.92 0.71 -29.04
CA LEU A 261 -6.60 1.27 -30.18
C LEU A 261 -8.03 1.64 -29.82
N VAL A 262 -8.47 2.81 -30.28
CA VAL A 262 -9.87 3.19 -30.28
C VAL A 262 -10.43 2.86 -31.66
N THR A 263 -11.45 2.03 -31.68
CA THR A 263 -12.08 1.54 -32.93
C THR A 263 -13.53 1.93 -32.98
N LEU A 264 -13.92 2.65 -34.02
CA LEU A 264 -15.32 2.96 -34.31
C LEU A 264 -15.91 1.87 -35.19
N TYR A 265 -16.94 1.22 -34.72
CA TYR A 265 -17.60 0.14 -35.41
C TYR A 265 -18.99 0.53 -35.93
N PHE A 266 -19.28 0.04 -37.13
CA PHE A 266 -20.60 -0.02 -37.68
C PHE A 266 -21.20 -1.41 -37.47
N VAL A 267 -22.35 -1.47 -36.82
CA VAL A 267 -23.04 -2.71 -36.47
C VAL A 267 -24.24 -2.92 -37.35
N LYS A 268 -24.34 -4.11 -38.01
CA LYS A 268 -25.53 -4.52 -38.76
C LYS A 268 -26.43 -5.46 -37.93
N ASP A 269 -27.72 -5.35 -38.08
CA ASP A 269 -28.70 -6.14 -37.33
C ASP A 269 -28.45 -7.66 -37.34
N HIS A 270 -27.96 -8.20 -38.48
CA HIS A 270 -27.70 -9.65 -38.60
C HIS A 270 -26.44 -10.11 -37.88
N MET A 271 -25.53 -9.23 -37.51
CA MET A 271 -24.31 -9.58 -36.80
C MET A 271 -24.56 -9.75 -35.29
N VAL A 272 -25.53 -9.04 -34.74
CA VAL A 272 -25.89 -9.15 -33.31
C VAL A 272 -26.46 -10.53 -32.97
N SER A 273 -27.04 -11.22 -33.94
CA SER A 273 -27.60 -12.57 -33.74
C SER A 273 -26.57 -13.69 -33.68
N GLN A 274 -25.36 -13.47 -34.17
CA GLN A 274 -24.26 -14.47 -34.21
C GLN A 274 -23.29 -14.40 -33.03
N SER A 275 -23.11 -13.25 -32.37
CA SER A 275 -22.20 -13.05 -31.23
C SER A 275 -22.76 -13.54 -29.87
N ARG A 276 -23.94 -14.18 -29.83
CA ARG A 276 -24.55 -14.70 -28.62
C ARG A 276 -24.03 -16.09 -28.24
N SER A 277 -22.83 -16.18 -27.75
CA SER A 277 -22.45 -17.24 -26.81
C SER A 277 -22.49 -16.70 -25.37
N SER A 278 -23.64 -16.99 -24.72
CA SER A 278 -23.71 -17.32 -23.31
C SER A 278 -23.57 -16.26 -22.22
N LEU A 279 -24.30 -15.12 -22.19
CA LEU A 279 -24.58 -14.58 -20.83
C LEU A 279 -25.82 -13.64 -20.72
N PHE A 280 -26.48 -13.22 -21.80
CA PHE A 280 -27.61 -12.29 -21.70
C PHE A 280 -28.92 -12.85 -22.26
N THR A 281 -29.56 -13.69 -21.50
CA THR A 281 -30.91 -14.22 -21.79
C THR A 281 -31.91 -13.57 -20.83
N ASN A 282 -32.16 -12.31 -20.90
CA ASN A 282 -33.40 -11.70 -20.32
C ASN A 282 -33.43 -10.18 -20.41
N CYS A 283 -33.18 -9.59 -21.57
CA CYS A 283 -33.59 -8.21 -21.78
C CYS A 283 -34.50 -8.07 -23.00
N VAL A 284 -35.61 -7.48 -22.71
CA VAL A 284 -36.76 -7.21 -23.58
C VAL A 284 -36.32 -6.41 -24.81
N GLN A 285 -36.76 -6.88 -25.95
CA GLN A 285 -36.92 -6.30 -27.27
C GLN A 285 -36.95 -4.75 -27.29
N ASP A 286 -35.80 -4.11 -27.44
CA ASP A 286 -35.70 -2.76 -27.93
C ASP A 286 -35.01 -2.83 -29.29
N GLU A 287 -35.79 -2.86 -30.40
CA GLU A 287 -35.30 -2.95 -31.78
C GLU A 287 -34.36 -1.77 -32.13
N ALA A 288 -34.48 -0.65 -31.39
CA ALA A 288 -33.65 0.55 -31.57
C ALA A 288 -32.19 0.37 -31.11
N PHE A 289 -31.90 -0.63 -30.29
CA PHE A 289 -30.55 -0.83 -29.73
C PHE A 289 -29.60 -1.55 -30.69
N ARG A 290 -30.10 -2.21 -31.72
CA ARG A 290 -29.33 -3.16 -32.54
C ARG A 290 -28.45 -2.56 -33.63
N ALA A 291 -28.68 -1.30 -34.03
CA ALA A 291 -28.00 -0.65 -35.14
C ALA A 291 -27.15 0.57 -34.72
N ARG A 292 -26.89 0.76 -33.42
CA ARG A 292 -26.05 1.89 -32.94
C ARG A 292 -24.59 1.63 -33.23
N PRO A 293 -23.83 2.65 -33.70
CA PRO A 293 -22.40 2.54 -33.79
C PRO A 293 -21.77 2.37 -32.42
N ARG A 294 -20.64 1.65 -32.36
CA ARG A 294 -19.92 1.38 -31.12
C ARG A 294 -18.54 1.99 -31.18
N LEU A 295 -18.05 2.45 -30.05
CA LEU A 295 -16.68 2.88 -29.87
C LEU A 295 -16.03 1.99 -28.83
N ASP A 296 -15.10 1.16 -29.27
CA ASP A 296 -14.44 0.21 -28.42
C ASP A 296 -12.96 0.58 -28.23
N ILE A 297 -12.46 0.35 -27.02
CA ILE A 297 -11.02 0.39 -26.74
C ILE A 297 -10.55 -1.04 -26.73
N ILE A 298 -9.61 -1.37 -27.61
CA ILE A 298 -9.05 -2.71 -27.73
C ILE A 298 -7.53 -2.71 -27.49
N GLN A 299 -7.05 -3.77 -26.85
CA GLN A 299 -5.62 -4.05 -26.77
C GLN A 299 -5.23 -5.02 -27.87
N PRO A 300 -4.43 -4.58 -28.87
CA PRO A 300 -3.99 -5.47 -29.92
C PRO A 300 -2.98 -6.50 -29.41
N LEU A 301 -3.19 -7.74 -29.80
CA LEU A 301 -2.27 -8.86 -29.64
C LEU A 301 -1.80 -9.32 -31.04
N PRO A 302 -0.79 -10.19 -31.18
CA PRO A 302 -0.27 -10.58 -32.50
C PRO A 302 -1.32 -11.14 -33.46
N GLU A 303 -2.23 -11.99 -32.99
CA GLU A 303 -3.25 -12.69 -33.78
C GLU A 303 -4.68 -12.48 -33.25
N SER A 304 -4.88 -11.65 -32.23
CA SER A 304 -6.18 -11.40 -31.60
C SER A 304 -6.22 -10.00 -31.02
N CYS A 305 -7.32 -9.64 -30.40
CA CYS A 305 -7.44 -8.44 -29.58
C CYS A 305 -8.21 -8.76 -28.31
N GLU A 306 -7.92 -7.98 -27.28
CA GLU A 306 -8.69 -7.99 -26.02
C GLU A 306 -9.52 -6.72 -25.97
N GLU A 307 -10.84 -6.87 -25.78
CA GLU A 307 -11.74 -5.75 -25.59
C GLU A 307 -11.59 -5.23 -24.16
N ILE A 308 -11.25 -3.96 -24.03
CA ILE A 308 -11.04 -3.31 -22.74
C ILE A 308 -12.31 -2.53 -22.31
N SER A 309 -12.96 -1.88 -23.27
CA SER A 309 -14.18 -1.10 -23.06
C SER A 309 -14.95 -1.05 -24.35
N SER A 310 -16.27 -1.09 -24.27
CA SER A 310 -17.15 -1.03 -25.43
C SER A 310 -18.40 -0.21 -25.13
N ASP A 311 -18.58 0.87 -25.85
CA ASP A 311 -19.66 1.83 -25.63
C ASP A 311 -20.54 1.96 -26.88
N ALA A 312 -21.84 1.76 -26.73
CA ALA A 312 -22.82 2.01 -27.78
C ALA A 312 -23.17 3.52 -27.86
N LEU A 313 -22.96 4.13 -29.00
CA LEU A 313 -23.11 5.57 -29.18
C LEU A 313 -24.54 5.96 -29.59
N THR A 314 -25.11 6.96 -28.95
CA THR A 314 -26.37 7.58 -29.35
C THR A 314 -26.11 8.71 -30.33
N VAL A 315 -25.82 8.38 -31.59
CA VAL A 315 -25.64 9.35 -32.69
C VAL A 315 -27.00 9.71 -33.30
N ARG A 316 -27.22 10.98 -33.61
CA ARG A 316 -28.49 11.43 -34.23
C ARG A 316 -28.67 10.78 -35.59
N LYS A 317 -29.88 10.23 -35.87
CA LYS A 317 -30.23 9.54 -37.12
C LYS A 317 -29.30 8.40 -37.50
N TYR A 318 -28.77 7.68 -36.52
CA TYR A 318 -27.88 6.54 -36.74
C TYR A 318 -28.51 5.44 -37.62
N GLN A 319 -29.84 5.34 -37.62
CA GLN A 319 -30.62 4.36 -38.40
C GLN A 319 -30.51 4.58 -39.92
N ASP A 320 -30.25 5.81 -40.36
CA ASP A 320 -30.16 6.18 -41.77
C ASP A 320 -28.69 6.08 -42.30
N ASN A 321 -27.72 5.85 -41.39
CA ASN A 321 -26.31 5.90 -41.75
C ASN A 321 -25.73 4.51 -42.10
N GLU A 322 -24.77 4.49 -43.01
CA GLU A 322 -24.00 3.32 -43.42
C GLU A 322 -22.56 3.40 -42.90
N CYS A 323 -21.81 2.31 -43.00
CA CYS A 323 -20.40 2.24 -42.54
C CYS A 323 -19.53 3.39 -43.08
N ARG A 324 -19.76 3.75 -44.34
CA ARG A 324 -19.01 4.84 -45.01
C ARG A 324 -19.37 6.25 -44.52
N ASP A 325 -20.44 6.43 -43.79
CA ASP A 325 -20.91 7.73 -43.34
C ASP A 325 -20.29 8.13 -42.00
N TYR A 326 -19.64 7.19 -41.31
CA TYR A 326 -18.92 7.45 -40.09
C TYR A 326 -17.43 7.71 -40.35
N ARG A 327 -16.85 8.59 -39.53
CA ARG A 327 -15.41 8.87 -39.50
C ARG A 327 -14.95 9.03 -38.09
N LEU A 328 -13.74 8.61 -37.78
CA LEU A 328 -13.08 8.82 -36.52
C LEU A 328 -11.80 9.62 -36.76
N GLU A 329 -11.74 10.77 -36.14
CA GLU A 329 -10.54 11.63 -36.16
C GLU A 329 -10.05 11.81 -34.72
N HIS A 330 -8.77 12.04 -34.51
CA HIS A 330 -8.20 12.24 -33.18
C HIS A 330 -7.24 13.41 -33.15
N SER A 331 -7.04 14.02 -31.97
CA SER A 331 -6.00 15.00 -31.72
C SER A 331 -4.76 14.31 -31.18
N GLU A 332 -3.58 14.59 -31.74
CA GLU A 332 -2.32 13.98 -31.27
C GLU A 332 -1.87 14.50 -29.90
N GLY A 333 -2.21 15.74 -29.54
CA GLY A 333 -1.81 16.41 -28.30
C GLY A 333 -2.66 16.09 -27.08
N GLU A 334 -3.92 15.74 -27.32
CA GLU A 334 -4.90 15.40 -26.28
C GLU A 334 -5.61 14.11 -26.67
N SER A 335 -5.95 13.24 -25.74
CA SER A 335 -6.70 11.99 -26.02
C SER A 335 -8.17 12.30 -26.34
N LEU A 336 -8.39 13.10 -27.40
CA LEU A 336 -9.71 13.49 -27.90
C LEU A 336 -10.01 12.75 -29.20
N PHE A 337 -11.16 12.10 -29.27
CA PHE A 337 -11.64 11.35 -30.40
C PHE A 337 -12.93 11.97 -30.91
N TYR A 338 -12.96 12.35 -32.17
CA TYR A 338 -14.12 12.94 -32.81
C TYR A 338 -14.80 11.89 -33.69
N ILE A 339 -16.03 11.56 -33.33
CA ILE A 339 -16.90 10.65 -34.07
C ILE A 339 -17.80 11.53 -34.96
N ILE A 340 -17.58 11.47 -36.27
CA ILE A 340 -18.29 12.28 -37.24
C ILE A 340 -19.33 11.43 -37.96
N SER A 341 -20.54 11.91 -37.97
CA SER A 341 -21.66 11.35 -38.73
C SER A 341 -22.37 12.48 -39.51
N PRO A 342 -23.18 12.18 -40.54
CA PRO A 342 -23.80 13.21 -41.37
C PRO A 342 -24.58 14.28 -40.59
N LYS A 343 -25.20 13.91 -39.47
CA LYS A 343 -26.08 14.80 -38.68
C LYS A 343 -25.66 15.01 -37.22
N ASP A 344 -24.53 14.47 -36.83
CA ASP A 344 -24.03 14.59 -35.46
C ASP A 344 -22.49 14.46 -35.39
N ILE A 345 -21.90 15.20 -34.47
CA ILE A 345 -20.47 15.06 -34.11
C ILE A 345 -20.39 14.86 -32.61
N VAL A 346 -19.81 13.73 -32.20
CA VAL A 346 -19.63 13.37 -30.82
C VAL A 346 -18.14 13.36 -30.52
N VAL A 347 -17.74 13.96 -29.40
CA VAL A 347 -16.37 13.97 -28.90
C VAL A 347 -16.28 13.00 -27.73
N ALA A 348 -15.39 12.02 -27.87
CA ALA A 348 -15.02 11.12 -26.78
C ALA A 348 -13.67 11.55 -26.22
N LYS A 349 -13.56 11.59 -24.92
CA LYS A 349 -12.30 11.88 -24.23
C LYS A 349 -12.08 10.92 -23.09
N GLU A 350 -10.84 10.66 -22.73
CA GLU A 350 -10.52 9.91 -21.52
C GLU A 350 -11.09 10.62 -20.29
N ARG A 351 -11.65 9.83 -19.38
CA ARG A 351 -12.14 10.35 -18.10
C ARG A 351 -10.95 10.77 -17.24
N ASP A 352 -11.05 11.95 -16.68
CA ASP A 352 -10.08 12.46 -15.74
C ASP A 352 -10.39 11.99 -14.30
N GLN A 353 -9.56 12.37 -13.36
CA GLN A 353 -9.77 12.03 -11.96
C GLN A 353 -11.04 12.65 -11.37
N ASP A 354 -11.44 13.80 -11.87
CA ASP A 354 -12.69 14.44 -11.46
C ASP A 354 -13.91 13.67 -11.99
N ASP A 355 -13.84 13.13 -13.20
CA ASP A 355 -14.90 12.28 -13.78
C ASP A 355 -15.01 10.93 -13.04
N HIS A 356 -13.89 10.36 -12.60
CA HIS A 356 -13.86 9.17 -11.75
C HIS A 356 -14.57 9.42 -10.42
N ILE A 357 -14.30 10.56 -9.80
CA ILE A 357 -14.96 10.96 -8.56
C ILE A 357 -16.46 11.18 -8.78
N ASP A 358 -16.87 11.83 -9.89
CA ASP A 358 -18.28 12.00 -10.25
C ASP A 358 -18.99 10.65 -10.35
N TRP A 359 -18.39 9.68 -11.04
CA TRP A 359 -18.96 8.35 -11.20
C TRP A 359 -19.10 7.61 -9.86
N LEU A 360 -18.11 7.70 -8.98
CA LEU A 360 -18.18 7.10 -7.65
C LEU A 360 -19.28 7.75 -6.80
N LEU A 361 -19.46 9.06 -6.92
CA LEU A 361 -20.53 9.79 -6.22
C LEU A 361 -21.92 9.42 -6.76
N GLU A 362 -22.09 9.25 -8.08
CA GLU A 362 -23.33 8.79 -8.70
C GLU A 362 -23.74 7.37 -8.27
N LYS A 363 -22.74 6.49 -8.08
CA LYS A 363 -22.94 5.13 -7.57
C LYS A 363 -23.04 5.07 -6.04
N GLU A 364 -23.11 6.21 -5.37
CA GLU A 364 -23.17 6.34 -3.90
C GLU A 364 -21.96 5.70 -3.17
N LYS A 365 -20.83 5.51 -3.86
CA LYS A 365 -19.56 4.99 -3.31
C LYS A 365 -18.70 6.10 -2.70
N TYR A 366 -19.25 6.81 -1.73
CA TYR A 366 -18.63 7.99 -1.13
C TYR A 366 -17.26 7.73 -0.50
N GLU A 367 -17.04 6.55 0.05
CA GLU A 367 -15.76 6.21 0.68
C GLU A 367 -14.64 6.09 -0.34
N GLU A 368 -14.91 5.41 -1.45
CA GLU A 368 -13.98 5.27 -2.57
C GLU A 368 -13.72 6.63 -3.23
N ALA A 369 -14.77 7.45 -3.39
CA ALA A 369 -14.66 8.81 -3.92
C ALA A 369 -13.76 9.70 -3.06
N LEU A 370 -13.89 9.62 -1.74
CA LEU A 370 -13.05 10.38 -0.82
C LEU A 370 -11.59 9.92 -0.89
N MET A 371 -11.33 8.60 -0.94
CA MET A 371 -9.98 8.07 -1.09
C MET A 371 -9.35 8.49 -2.42
N ALA A 372 -10.09 8.39 -3.52
CA ALA A 372 -9.63 8.82 -4.84
C ALA A 372 -9.27 10.31 -4.85
N ALA A 373 -10.12 11.15 -4.23
CA ALA A 373 -9.91 12.57 -4.11
C ALA A 373 -8.67 12.92 -3.27
N GLU A 374 -8.41 12.20 -2.19
CA GLU A 374 -7.22 12.40 -1.36
C GLU A 374 -5.92 12.01 -2.08
N ILE A 375 -5.91 10.91 -2.81
CA ILE A 375 -4.75 10.45 -3.58
C ILE A 375 -4.43 11.44 -4.70
N SER A 376 -5.46 11.95 -5.37
CA SER A 376 -5.35 12.80 -6.55
C SER A 376 -5.45 14.30 -6.26
N PHE A 377 -5.27 14.73 -5.01
CA PHE A 377 -5.49 16.10 -4.53
C PHE A 377 -4.88 17.21 -5.43
N LYS A 378 -3.72 16.94 -6.04
CA LYS A 378 -3.05 17.93 -6.93
C LYS A 378 -3.66 18.00 -8.33
N ASN A 379 -4.37 16.98 -8.76
CA ASN A 379 -4.89 16.83 -10.12
C ASN A 379 -6.38 17.17 -10.23
N ILE A 380 -7.07 17.28 -9.09
CA ILE A 380 -8.50 17.59 -9.02
C ILE A 380 -8.68 19.10 -9.22
N LYS A 381 -9.58 19.49 -10.12
CA LYS A 381 -9.91 20.89 -10.43
C LYS A 381 -11.36 21.25 -10.13
N ARG A 382 -12.28 20.29 -10.21
CA ARG A 382 -13.73 20.48 -10.10
C ARG A 382 -14.29 20.13 -8.74
N HIS A 383 -13.62 19.24 -8.01
CA HIS A 383 -14.07 18.75 -6.72
C HIS A 383 -13.21 19.26 -5.58
N ASP A 384 -13.86 19.44 -4.45
CA ASP A 384 -13.21 19.73 -3.18
C ASP A 384 -13.33 18.52 -2.26
N VAL A 385 -12.18 18.02 -1.78
CA VAL A 385 -12.10 16.87 -0.88
C VAL A 385 -12.97 17.07 0.36
N GLN A 386 -13.02 18.30 0.87
CA GLN A 386 -13.82 18.63 2.05
C GLN A 386 -15.33 18.49 1.74
N LYS A 387 -15.77 18.92 0.57
CA LYS A 387 -17.17 18.81 0.15
C LYS A 387 -17.59 17.35 -0.02
N ILE A 388 -16.77 16.53 -0.69
CA ILE A 388 -17.01 15.08 -0.85
C ILE A 388 -17.11 14.41 0.53
N GLY A 389 -16.20 14.77 1.45
CA GLY A 389 -16.23 14.25 2.82
C GLY A 389 -17.50 14.63 3.56
N MET A 390 -18.00 15.87 3.38
CA MET A 390 -19.28 16.31 3.98
C MET A 390 -20.48 15.58 3.39
N ASP A 391 -20.48 15.35 2.09
CA ASP A 391 -21.54 14.59 1.41
C ASP A 391 -21.55 13.12 1.88
N TYR A 392 -20.38 12.55 2.10
CA TYR A 392 -20.24 11.22 2.70
C TYR A 392 -20.83 11.16 4.13
N ILE A 393 -20.48 12.12 4.99
CA ILE A 393 -21.06 12.23 6.32
C ILE A 393 -22.59 12.39 6.24
N ASN A 394 -23.07 13.20 5.31
CA ASN A 394 -24.51 13.39 5.08
C ASN A 394 -25.21 12.08 4.68
N HIS A 395 -24.59 11.30 3.83
CA HIS A 395 -25.09 10.00 3.39
C HIS A 395 -25.16 9.01 4.58
N LEU A 396 -24.10 8.87 5.36
CA LEU A 396 -24.04 8.02 6.54
C LEU A 396 -25.09 8.40 7.58
N VAL A 397 -25.29 9.70 7.83
CA VAL A 397 -26.33 10.19 8.75
C VAL A 397 -27.73 9.84 8.24
N LYS A 398 -27.99 9.95 6.92
CA LYS A 398 -29.27 9.55 6.32
C LYS A 398 -29.54 8.04 6.44
N LYS A 399 -28.49 7.21 6.33
CA LYS A 399 -28.56 5.76 6.53
C LYS A 399 -28.76 5.36 7.99
N GLY A 400 -28.51 6.27 8.93
CA GLY A 400 -28.56 5.98 10.36
C GLY A 400 -27.27 5.39 10.95
N GLU A 401 -26.17 5.39 10.19
CA GLU A 401 -24.85 4.91 10.61
C GLU A 401 -24.06 6.01 11.34
N TYR A 402 -24.57 6.41 12.51
CA TYR A 402 -24.04 7.58 13.23
C TYR A 402 -22.62 7.42 13.73
N ASP A 403 -22.22 6.22 14.14
CA ASP A 403 -20.86 5.94 14.62
C ASP A 403 -19.83 6.06 13.50
N MET A 404 -20.17 5.55 12.30
CA MET A 404 -19.33 5.70 11.13
C MET A 404 -19.23 7.16 10.68
N ALA A 405 -20.35 7.88 10.67
CA ALA A 405 -20.39 9.30 10.37
C ALA A 405 -19.49 10.11 11.32
N ALA A 406 -19.61 9.87 12.61
CA ALA A 406 -18.80 10.53 13.64
C ALA A 406 -17.30 10.24 13.50
N ARG A 407 -16.93 9.00 13.18
CA ARG A 407 -15.55 8.61 12.90
C ARG A 407 -14.97 9.34 11.70
N LYS A 408 -15.74 9.48 10.63
CA LYS A 408 -15.32 10.20 9.42
C LYS A 408 -15.20 11.71 9.65
N CYS A 409 -15.98 12.31 10.56
CA CYS A 409 -15.85 13.70 10.95
C CYS A 409 -14.42 14.08 11.35
N GLN A 410 -13.72 13.21 12.06
CA GLN A 410 -12.35 13.48 12.49
C GLN A 410 -11.40 13.76 11.32
N LYS A 411 -11.57 13.03 10.23
CA LYS A 411 -10.74 13.16 9.03
C LYS A 411 -11.19 14.32 8.14
N VAL A 412 -12.49 14.44 7.92
CA VAL A 412 -13.07 15.39 6.97
C VAL A 412 -13.07 16.83 7.48
N LEU A 413 -13.45 17.04 8.76
CA LEU A 413 -13.54 18.38 9.33
C LEU A 413 -12.17 18.97 9.68
N GLY A 414 -11.16 18.12 9.87
CA GLY A 414 -9.78 18.52 10.11
C GLY A 414 -9.66 19.57 11.23
N LYS A 415 -9.08 20.72 10.91
CA LYS A 415 -8.87 21.84 11.86
C LYS A 415 -9.92 22.94 11.78
N ASN A 416 -11.02 22.75 11.07
CA ASN A 416 -12.05 23.79 10.93
C ASN A 416 -13.05 23.77 12.09
N MET A 417 -12.92 24.73 13.00
CA MET A 417 -13.73 24.83 14.20
C MET A 417 -15.23 25.03 13.92
N GLU A 418 -15.58 25.85 12.93
CA GLU A 418 -16.99 26.11 12.60
C GLU A 418 -17.71 24.88 12.07
N LEU A 419 -17.06 24.10 11.23
CA LEU A 419 -17.64 22.85 10.71
C LEU A 419 -17.84 21.83 11.82
N TRP A 420 -16.88 21.70 12.76
CA TRP A 420 -17.02 20.85 13.92
C TRP A 420 -18.21 21.24 14.79
N GLU A 421 -18.35 22.53 15.09
CA GLU A 421 -19.47 23.01 15.91
C GLU A 421 -20.83 22.78 15.24
N ASN A 422 -20.92 23.01 13.93
CA ASN A 422 -22.13 22.76 13.16
C ASN A 422 -22.51 21.27 13.17
N GLU A 423 -21.53 20.37 12.98
CA GLU A 423 -21.80 18.94 13.03
C GLU A 423 -22.20 18.46 14.44
N VAL A 424 -21.57 18.98 15.49
CA VAL A 424 -21.97 18.65 16.87
C VAL A 424 -23.43 19.11 17.13
N TYR A 425 -23.83 20.28 16.69
CA TYR A 425 -25.22 20.74 16.81
C TYR A 425 -26.19 19.85 16.00
N ARG A 426 -25.76 19.40 14.85
CA ARG A 426 -26.54 18.46 14.03
C ARG A 426 -26.73 17.13 14.74
N PHE A 427 -25.68 16.53 15.29
CA PHE A 427 -25.76 15.31 16.08
C PHE A 427 -26.62 15.50 17.34
N LYS A 428 -26.61 16.69 17.95
CA LYS A 428 -27.53 17.05 19.03
C LYS A 428 -29.00 17.01 18.60
N THR A 429 -29.33 17.60 17.43
CA THR A 429 -30.72 17.62 16.93
C THR A 429 -31.23 16.23 16.60
N ILE A 430 -30.36 15.34 16.18
CA ILE A 430 -30.67 13.93 15.89
C ILE A 430 -30.71 13.10 17.20
N GLY A 431 -30.19 13.61 18.33
CA GLY A 431 -30.14 12.90 19.58
C GLY A 431 -29.02 11.85 19.68
N GLN A 432 -27.95 11.97 18.85
CA GLN A 432 -26.84 11.03 18.76
C GLN A 432 -25.50 11.66 19.17
N LEU A 433 -25.51 12.50 20.21
CA LEU A 433 -24.30 13.11 20.74
C LEU A 433 -23.26 12.09 21.22
N LYS A 434 -23.73 10.92 21.62
CA LYS A 434 -22.86 9.83 22.06
C LYS A 434 -21.89 9.37 20.99
N ALA A 435 -22.33 9.26 19.74
CA ALA A 435 -21.50 8.82 18.63
C ALA A 435 -20.36 9.81 18.34
N ILE A 436 -20.62 11.12 18.34
CA ILE A 436 -19.61 12.12 17.98
C ILE A 436 -18.68 12.46 19.15
N SER A 437 -19.10 12.25 20.39
CA SER A 437 -18.35 12.62 21.59
C SER A 437 -16.94 12.04 21.66
N GLN A 438 -16.74 10.83 21.12
CA GLN A 438 -15.47 10.10 21.13
C GLN A 438 -14.42 10.73 20.19
N TYR A 439 -14.87 11.39 19.12
CA TYR A 439 -14.05 11.88 18.02
C TYR A 439 -13.78 13.38 18.07
N LEU A 440 -14.29 14.07 19.07
CA LEU A 440 -14.09 15.51 19.20
C LEU A 440 -12.61 15.87 19.34
N PRO A 441 -12.18 16.99 18.76
CA PRO A 441 -10.80 17.46 18.86
C PRO A 441 -10.49 17.85 20.32
N ARG A 442 -9.34 17.37 20.82
CA ARG A 442 -8.91 17.52 22.22
C ARG A 442 -7.51 18.12 22.37
N GLY A 443 -6.83 18.39 21.24
CA GLY A 443 -5.43 18.81 21.20
C GLY A 443 -5.25 20.27 20.77
N ASP A 444 -4.54 20.45 19.65
CA ASP A 444 -4.25 21.78 19.10
C ASP A 444 -5.51 22.54 18.69
N LEU A 445 -6.51 21.84 18.16
CA LEU A 445 -7.82 22.37 17.89
C LEU A 445 -8.71 22.16 19.12
N ARG A 446 -9.25 23.24 19.64
CA ARG A 446 -10.23 23.23 20.75
C ARG A 446 -11.48 23.95 20.28
N LEU A 447 -12.61 23.32 20.51
CA LEU A 447 -13.92 23.94 20.28
C LEU A 447 -14.26 24.88 21.44
N ARG A 448 -15.33 25.64 21.30
CA ARG A 448 -15.80 26.48 22.42
C ARG A 448 -16.17 25.62 23.61
N PRO A 449 -15.82 26.02 24.85
CA PRO A 449 -16.11 25.24 26.06
C PRO A 449 -17.59 24.86 26.20
N ALA A 450 -18.50 25.73 25.79
CA ALA A 450 -19.93 25.47 25.77
C ALA A 450 -20.35 24.20 24.99
N ILE A 451 -19.59 23.79 23.97
CA ILE A 451 -19.84 22.59 23.19
C ILE A 451 -19.56 21.33 24.04
N TYR A 452 -18.42 21.30 24.71
CA TYR A 452 -18.05 20.21 25.61
C TYR A 452 -19.00 20.11 26.80
N GLU A 453 -19.32 21.25 27.41
CA GLU A 453 -20.29 21.32 28.54
C GLU A 453 -21.68 20.82 28.13
N MET A 454 -22.12 21.15 26.93
CA MET A 454 -23.39 20.70 26.40
C MET A 454 -23.44 19.16 26.24
N ILE A 455 -22.37 18.56 25.75
CA ILE A 455 -22.28 17.11 25.60
C ILE A 455 -22.23 16.45 27.00
N LEU A 456 -21.38 16.96 27.88
CA LEU A 456 -21.31 16.45 29.26
C LEU A 456 -22.66 16.54 29.98
N HIS A 457 -23.41 17.61 29.75
CA HIS A 457 -24.73 17.77 30.36
C HIS A 457 -25.76 16.80 29.78
N ASP A 458 -25.66 16.47 28.51
CA ASP A 458 -26.51 15.47 27.86
C ASP A 458 -26.22 14.05 28.42
N PHE A 459 -24.95 13.69 28.51
CA PHE A 459 -24.53 12.43 29.13
C PHE A 459 -24.91 12.33 30.59
N LEU A 460 -24.81 13.43 31.36
CA LEU A 460 -25.21 13.45 32.78
C LEU A 460 -26.72 13.19 32.97
N LYS A 461 -27.53 13.44 31.93
CA LYS A 461 -28.98 13.11 31.95
C LYS A 461 -29.30 11.70 31.51
N THR A 462 -28.52 11.15 30.57
CA THR A 462 -28.86 9.91 29.87
C THR A 462 -27.99 8.72 30.25
N ASP A 463 -26.67 8.93 30.53
CA ASP A 463 -25.69 7.87 30.72
C ASP A 463 -24.57 8.31 31.68
N TYR A 464 -24.68 7.93 32.93
CA TYR A 464 -23.69 8.28 33.96
C TYR A 464 -22.32 7.61 33.73
N GLU A 465 -22.28 6.39 33.16
CA GLU A 465 -21.03 5.70 32.89
C GLU A 465 -20.30 6.34 31.71
N GLY A 466 -21.03 6.69 30.65
CA GLY A 466 -20.52 7.45 29.52
C GLY A 466 -19.99 8.82 29.96
N PHE A 467 -20.72 9.51 30.85
CA PHE A 467 -20.26 10.78 31.45
C PHE A 467 -18.93 10.62 32.17
N ALA A 468 -18.82 9.60 33.04
CA ALA A 468 -17.59 9.33 33.78
C ALA A 468 -16.40 9.04 32.84
N THR A 469 -16.64 8.29 31.76
CA THR A 469 -15.62 8.00 30.74
C THR A 469 -15.12 9.25 30.06
N LEU A 470 -16.03 10.14 29.64
CA LEU A 470 -15.68 11.42 29.03
C LEU A 470 -14.86 12.32 29.97
N ILE A 471 -15.21 12.41 31.22
CA ILE A 471 -14.46 13.19 32.21
C ILE A 471 -13.03 12.65 32.39
N ARG A 472 -12.82 11.35 32.30
CA ARG A 472 -11.48 10.74 32.37
C ARG A 472 -10.64 10.98 31.13
N GLU A 473 -11.29 10.96 29.98
CA GLU A 473 -10.60 11.12 28.70
C GLU A 473 -10.35 12.56 28.32
N TRP A 474 -11.21 13.48 28.76
CA TRP A 474 -11.14 14.89 28.37
C TRP A 474 -10.27 15.70 29.30
N PRO A 475 -9.29 16.45 28.78
CA PRO A 475 -8.54 17.41 29.60
C PRO A 475 -9.48 18.41 30.28
N GLY A 476 -9.27 18.67 31.54
CA GLY A 476 -10.10 19.61 32.33
C GLY A 476 -10.08 21.05 31.85
N GLU A 477 -9.19 21.37 30.92
CA GLU A 477 -9.11 22.71 30.29
C GLU A 477 -10.15 22.94 29.16
N LEU A 478 -10.83 21.87 28.71
CA LEU A 478 -11.80 21.94 27.59
C LEU A 478 -13.15 22.52 28.03
N TYR A 479 -13.48 22.46 29.28
CA TYR A 479 -14.78 22.88 29.83
C TYR A 479 -14.61 23.58 31.17
N ASN A 480 -15.65 24.29 31.62
CA ASN A 480 -15.63 24.92 32.92
C ASN A 480 -15.93 23.86 34.03
N ASN A 481 -14.87 23.45 34.69
CA ASN A 481 -14.92 22.37 35.69
C ASN A 481 -15.92 22.71 36.81
N MET A 482 -15.97 23.96 37.28
CA MET A 482 -16.89 24.40 38.32
C MET A 482 -18.37 24.25 37.94
N ALA A 483 -18.70 24.50 36.66
CA ALA A 483 -20.06 24.33 36.16
C ALA A 483 -20.47 22.85 36.15
N ILE A 484 -19.54 21.98 35.75
CA ILE A 484 -19.78 20.53 35.74
C ILE A 484 -19.89 19.96 37.18
N VAL A 485 -19.00 20.37 38.09
CA VAL A 485 -19.08 20.02 39.53
C VAL A 485 -20.44 20.39 40.12
N GLN A 486 -20.94 21.57 39.82
CA GLN A 486 -22.26 22.04 40.24
C GLN A 486 -23.38 21.14 39.69
N ALA A 487 -23.33 20.82 38.39
CA ALA A 487 -24.31 19.96 37.75
C ALA A 487 -24.30 18.53 38.34
N VAL A 488 -23.12 17.96 38.59
CA VAL A 488 -23.00 16.64 39.24
C VAL A 488 -23.55 16.66 40.67
N ASN A 489 -23.25 17.71 41.44
CA ASN A 489 -23.81 17.87 42.80
C ASN A 489 -25.34 17.96 42.78
N ASP A 490 -25.95 18.63 41.82
CA ASP A 490 -27.40 18.73 41.69
C ASP A 490 -28.05 17.37 41.33
N HIS A 491 -27.35 16.53 40.56
CA HIS A 491 -27.77 15.15 40.30
C HIS A 491 -27.58 14.26 41.54
N LEU A 492 -26.48 14.41 42.27
CA LEU A 492 -26.24 13.66 43.54
C LEU A 492 -27.23 14.02 44.64
N LYS A 493 -27.85 15.19 44.65
CA LYS A 493 -28.97 15.52 45.57
C LYS A 493 -30.18 14.62 45.33
N LYS A 494 -30.37 14.11 44.10
CA LYS A 494 -31.46 13.21 43.73
C LYS A 494 -31.11 11.75 44.04
N ASP A 495 -29.87 11.35 43.89
CA ASP A 495 -29.34 10.01 44.14
C ASP A 495 -27.98 10.07 44.87
N PRO A 496 -27.97 10.19 46.20
CA PRO A 496 -26.76 10.34 47.00
C PRO A 496 -25.85 9.09 47.05
N THR A 497 -26.36 7.95 46.56
CA THR A 497 -25.66 6.66 46.68
C THR A 497 -25.00 6.23 45.38
N ASN A 498 -25.12 7.01 44.30
CA ASN A 498 -24.59 6.67 43.01
C ASN A 498 -23.04 6.68 43.00
N SER A 499 -22.46 5.49 42.99
CA SER A 499 -21.00 5.30 43.02
C SER A 499 -20.28 5.93 41.83
N THR A 500 -20.87 5.86 40.64
CA THR A 500 -20.27 6.40 39.39
C THR A 500 -20.17 7.93 39.45
N LEU A 501 -21.25 8.60 39.88
CA LEU A 501 -21.25 10.06 40.02
C LEU A 501 -20.30 10.55 41.12
N LEU A 502 -20.24 9.81 42.25
CA LEU A 502 -19.32 10.14 43.32
C LEU A 502 -17.87 9.97 42.89
N THR A 503 -17.56 8.91 42.14
CA THR A 503 -16.22 8.69 41.59
C THR A 503 -15.85 9.82 40.64
N THR A 504 -16.75 10.19 39.74
CA THR A 504 -16.52 11.26 38.76
C THR A 504 -16.38 12.63 39.44
N LEU A 505 -17.14 12.87 40.51
CA LEU A 505 -16.99 14.07 41.32
C LEU A 505 -15.62 14.16 41.99
N ALA A 506 -15.10 13.05 42.45
CA ALA A 506 -13.76 12.99 43.00
C ALA A 506 -12.68 13.28 41.93
N GLU A 507 -12.86 12.76 40.70
CA GLU A 507 -12.00 13.08 39.58
C GLU A 507 -12.03 14.58 39.22
N LEU A 508 -13.21 15.19 39.17
CA LEU A 508 -13.40 16.61 38.94
C LEU A 508 -12.74 17.48 40.03
N TYR A 509 -12.87 17.10 41.30
CA TYR A 509 -12.14 17.78 42.38
C TYR A 509 -10.63 17.65 42.25
N THR A 510 -10.17 16.57 41.68
CA THR A 510 -8.74 16.38 41.40
C THR A 510 -8.25 17.34 40.34
N TYR A 511 -9.03 17.58 39.27
CA TYR A 511 -8.71 18.60 38.27
C TYR A 511 -8.65 20.01 38.87
N ASP A 512 -9.50 20.32 39.87
CA ASP A 512 -9.51 21.59 40.57
C ASP A 512 -8.42 21.71 41.68
N GLN A 513 -7.52 20.73 41.75
CA GLN A 513 -6.48 20.64 42.77
C GLN A 513 -7.03 20.54 44.20
N ARG A 514 -8.29 20.21 44.38
CA ARG A 514 -8.95 19.99 45.67
C ARG A 514 -8.83 18.53 46.11
N TYR A 515 -7.60 18.11 46.25
CA TYR A 515 -7.24 16.70 46.47
C TYR A 515 -7.82 16.10 47.75
N ASP A 516 -7.96 16.92 48.79
CA ASP A 516 -8.50 16.50 50.06
C ASP A 516 -9.94 16.00 49.92
N ARG A 517 -10.78 16.70 49.18
CA ARG A 517 -12.17 16.30 48.92
C ARG A 517 -12.26 15.10 48.00
N ALA A 518 -11.42 15.05 46.97
CA ALA A 518 -11.38 13.93 46.08
C ALA A 518 -10.99 12.62 46.82
N LEU A 519 -9.95 12.72 47.62
CA LEU A 519 -9.46 11.60 48.41
C LEU A 519 -10.50 11.10 49.43
N GLU A 520 -11.23 12.01 50.11
CA GLU A 520 -12.31 11.68 51.03
C GLU A 520 -13.42 10.87 50.36
N ILE A 521 -13.82 11.27 49.16
CA ILE A 521 -14.86 10.56 48.38
C ILE A 521 -14.39 9.19 47.93
N TYR A 522 -13.18 9.06 47.43
CA TYR A 522 -12.61 7.77 46.98
C TYR A 522 -12.41 6.80 48.12
N LEU A 523 -11.96 7.26 49.28
CA LEU A 523 -11.82 6.42 50.49
C LEU A 523 -13.19 5.97 51.01
N ARG A 524 -14.20 6.86 50.97
CA ARG A 524 -15.59 6.53 51.35
C ARG A 524 -16.21 5.46 50.44
N LEU A 525 -15.93 5.53 49.14
CA LEU A 525 -16.43 4.58 48.13
C LEU A 525 -15.71 3.22 48.15
N ARG A 526 -14.57 3.14 48.80
CA ARG A 526 -13.64 2.01 48.67
C ARG A 526 -13.33 1.67 47.21
N HIS A 527 -13.13 2.65 46.33
CA HIS A 527 -12.95 2.44 44.90
C HIS A 527 -11.48 2.26 44.57
N LYS A 528 -11.16 1.26 43.78
CA LYS A 528 -9.77 0.91 43.37
C LYS A 528 -9.07 1.99 42.55
N ASP A 529 -9.78 2.96 42.02
CA ASP A 529 -9.25 4.07 41.21
C ASP A 529 -8.48 5.12 42.03
N VAL A 530 -8.48 4.98 43.39
CA VAL A 530 -7.62 5.81 44.27
C VAL A 530 -6.16 5.74 43.81
N TYR A 531 -5.70 4.56 43.38
CA TYR A 531 -4.32 4.35 42.94
C TYR A 531 -4.02 5.05 41.61
N GLN A 532 -4.96 5.00 40.65
CA GLN A 532 -4.80 5.70 39.36
C GLN A 532 -4.81 7.20 39.55
N LEU A 533 -5.62 7.70 40.43
CA LEU A 533 -5.73 9.11 40.73
C LEU A 533 -4.44 9.65 41.37
N ILE A 534 -3.91 8.95 42.36
CA ILE A 534 -2.66 9.32 43.00
C ILE A 534 -1.52 9.36 41.98
N HIS A 535 -1.48 8.39 41.11
CA HIS A 535 -0.45 8.30 40.05
C HIS A 535 -0.60 9.40 38.99
N LYS A 536 -1.83 9.58 38.47
CA LYS A 536 -2.13 10.54 37.41
C LYS A 536 -1.88 12.00 37.81
N HIS A 537 -2.13 12.34 39.07
CA HIS A 537 -2.06 13.72 39.59
C HIS A 537 -0.95 14.01 40.57
N ASN A 538 -0.06 13.04 40.79
CA ASN A 538 1.14 13.23 41.60
C ASN A 538 0.85 13.62 43.05
N LEU A 539 -0.19 13.01 43.70
CA LEU A 539 -0.69 13.32 45.02
C LEU A 539 0.11 12.66 46.18
N PHE A 540 1.35 12.32 45.90
CA PHE A 540 2.14 11.53 46.84
C PHE A 540 2.38 12.20 48.20
N SER A 541 2.49 13.54 48.22
CA SER A 541 2.62 14.29 49.50
C SER A 541 1.38 14.29 50.38
N SER A 542 0.19 14.13 49.79
CA SER A 542 -1.11 14.13 50.53
C SER A 542 -1.48 12.76 51.07
N ILE A 543 -0.78 11.71 50.69
CA ILE A 543 -1.04 10.34 51.10
C ILE A 543 0.03 9.78 52.03
N GLU A 544 1.11 10.53 52.29
CA GLU A 544 2.19 10.09 53.19
C GLU A 544 1.64 9.57 54.53
N ASP A 545 0.68 10.24 55.13
CA ASP A 545 0.05 9.87 56.39
C ASP A 545 -1.08 8.81 56.30
N LYS A 546 -1.42 8.36 55.07
CA LYS A 546 -2.56 7.45 54.78
C LYS A 546 -2.14 6.15 54.11
N ILE A 547 -0.88 5.84 54.12
CA ILE A 547 -0.29 4.65 53.45
C ILE A 547 -0.94 3.37 53.96
N VAL A 548 -1.16 3.26 55.29
CA VAL A 548 -1.79 2.10 55.91
C VAL A 548 -3.19 1.87 55.36
N LEU A 549 -4.00 2.92 55.24
CA LEU A 549 -5.35 2.83 54.70
C LEU A 549 -5.39 2.39 53.23
N LEU A 550 -4.43 2.84 52.45
CA LEU A 550 -4.27 2.44 51.06
C LEU A 550 -3.89 0.98 50.94
N MET A 551 -3.00 0.49 51.79
CA MET A 551 -2.59 -0.91 51.79
C MET A 551 -3.68 -1.87 52.33
N ASP A 552 -4.48 -1.44 53.29
CA ASP A 552 -5.63 -2.21 53.74
C ASP A 552 -6.72 -2.37 52.67
N PHE A 553 -6.63 -1.55 51.64
CA PHE A 553 -7.59 -1.54 50.55
C PHE A 553 -7.25 -2.57 49.45
N ASP A 554 -6.07 -2.49 48.89
CA ASP A 554 -5.49 -3.45 47.92
C ASP A 554 -3.96 -3.47 48.10
N LYS A 555 -3.50 -4.51 48.83
CA LYS A 555 -2.10 -4.68 49.20
C LYS A 555 -1.18 -4.63 47.99
N GLU A 556 -1.58 -5.31 46.88
CA GLU A 556 -0.71 -5.46 45.73
C GLU A 556 -0.54 -4.16 44.95
N LYS A 557 -1.65 -3.47 44.66
CA LYS A 557 -1.62 -2.23 43.90
C LYS A 557 -1.01 -1.08 44.71
N ALA A 558 -1.26 -1.03 45.99
CA ALA A 558 -0.64 -0.03 46.86
C ALA A 558 0.89 -0.15 46.84
N VAL A 559 1.39 -1.37 46.95
CA VAL A 559 2.81 -1.62 46.93
C VAL A 559 3.41 -1.28 45.56
N ASP A 560 2.76 -1.70 44.44
CA ASP A 560 3.27 -1.38 43.10
C ASP A 560 3.34 0.15 42.87
N MET A 561 2.32 0.88 43.30
CA MET A 561 2.29 2.32 43.24
C MET A 561 3.41 2.99 44.06
N LEU A 562 3.63 2.54 45.29
CA LEU A 562 4.69 3.08 46.13
C LEU A 562 6.08 2.80 45.57
N LEU A 563 6.28 1.62 44.99
CA LEU A 563 7.54 1.22 44.37
C LEU A 563 7.81 1.99 43.05
N ASP A 564 6.77 2.26 42.28
CA ASP A 564 6.88 3.01 41.03
C ASP A 564 7.19 4.49 41.24
N ASN A 565 6.94 5.02 42.44
CA ASN A 565 7.13 6.41 42.80
C ASN A 565 8.05 6.61 44.00
N GLU A 566 9.04 5.80 44.15
CA GLU A 566 10.05 5.84 45.21
C GLU A 566 10.79 7.20 45.29
N ASP A 567 10.91 7.90 44.14
CA ASP A 567 11.51 9.23 44.07
C ASP A 567 10.70 10.29 44.85
N LYS A 568 9.42 10.02 45.09
CA LYS A 568 8.48 10.98 45.70
C LYS A 568 8.16 10.62 47.16
N ILE A 569 7.99 9.35 47.46
CA ILE A 569 7.80 8.83 48.82
C ILE A 569 8.96 7.91 49.09
N SER A 570 9.83 8.34 50.00
CA SER A 570 11.01 7.54 50.29
C SER A 570 10.64 6.21 50.98
N THR A 571 11.37 5.17 50.65
CA THR A 571 11.25 3.85 51.28
C THR A 571 11.28 3.92 52.82
N ASP A 572 12.10 4.82 53.37
CA ASP A 572 12.23 5.00 54.83
C ASP A 572 10.93 5.47 55.46
N LYS A 573 10.21 6.42 54.86
CA LYS A 573 8.89 6.87 55.33
C LYS A 573 7.84 5.76 55.27
N VAL A 574 7.80 5.01 54.19
CA VAL A 574 6.88 3.87 54.03
C VAL A 574 7.11 2.85 55.11
N VAL A 575 8.35 2.55 55.46
CA VAL A 575 8.74 1.61 56.50
C VAL A 575 8.37 2.12 57.90
N GLU A 576 8.47 3.44 58.14
CA GLU A 576 8.05 4.08 59.37
C GLU A 576 6.54 3.99 59.58
N GLU A 577 5.76 4.33 58.58
CA GLU A 577 4.28 4.27 58.63
C GLU A 577 3.73 2.84 58.75
N LEU A 578 4.43 1.86 58.19
CA LEU A 578 4.05 0.44 58.27
C LEU A 578 4.67 -0.28 59.48
N ALA A 579 5.38 0.45 60.36
CA ALA A 579 6.08 -0.17 61.50
C ALA A 579 5.15 -0.94 62.44
N ASP A 580 3.93 -0.45 62.63
CA ASP A 580 2.89 -1.04 63.49
C ASP A 580 2.12 -2.20 62.85
N ARG A 581 2.30 -2.42 61.55
CA ARG A 581 1.61 -3.44 60.73
C ARG A 581 2.61 -4.35 60.00
N PRO A 582 3.23 -5.28 60.72
CA PRO A 582 4.31 -6.11 60.18
C PRO A 582 3.92 -6.95 58.93
N GLU A 583 2.67 -7.40 58.84
CA GLU A 583 2.14 -8.11 57.68
C GLU A 583 2.20 -7.26 56.38
N LEU A 584 1.79 -6.02 56.47
CA LEU A 584 1.80 -5.09 55.35
C LEU A 584 3.24 -4.69 54.97
N LEU A 585 4.06 -4.51 56.01
CA LEU A 585 5.49 -4.25 55.82
C LEU A 585 6.20 -5.39 55.11
N HIS A 586 5.84 -6.63 55.42
CA HIS A 586 6.37 -7.79 54.75
C HIS A 586 6.04 -7.77 53.26
N VAL A 587 4.79 -7.55 52.88
CA VAL A 587 4.36 -7.50 51.47
C VAL A 587 5.11 -6.40 50.69
N TYR A 588 5.30 -5.23 51.30
CA TYR A 588 6.02 -4.12 50.68
C TYR A 588 7.50 -4.45 50.45
N LEU A 589 8.20 -4.91 51.50
CA LEU A 589 9.63 -5.24 51.43
C LEU A 589 9.89 -6.44 50.52
N HIS A 590 8.99 -7.43 50.49
CA HIS A 590 9.08 -8.56 49.57
C HIS A 590 9.03 -8.12 48.10
N LYS A 591 8.07 -7.27 47.71
CA LYS A 591 7.99 -6.75 46.34
C LYS A 591 9.16 -5.81 46.00
N LEU A 592 9.60 -4.98 46.96
CA LEU A 592 10.77 -4.11 46.77
C LEU A 592 12.00 -4.94 46.41
N PHE A 593 12.23 -6.00 47.17
CA PHE A 593 13.36 -6.91 46.94
C PHE A 593 13.24 -7.65 45.60
N LYS A 594 12.05 -8.14 45.25
CA LYS A 594 11.84 -8.76 43.92
C LYS A 594 12.14 -7.83 42.74
N ARG A 595 11.88 -6.54 42.89
CA ARG A 595 12.11 -5.56 41.85
C ARG A 595 13.58 -5.14 41.73
N ASP A 596 14.22 -4.91 42.89
CA ASP A 596 15.63 -4.54 42.97
C ASP A 596 16.28 -5.08 44.22
N HIS A 597 17.16 -6.05 44.05
CA HIS A 597 17.87 -6.74 45.17
C HIS A 597 18.81 -5.82 45.94
N HIS A 598 19.20 -4.67 45.41
CA HIS A 598 20.11 -3.73 46.04
C HIS A 598 19.41 -2.63 46.85
N LYS A 599 18.12 -2.41 46.56
CA LYS A 599 17.32 -1.45 47.30
C LYS A 599 16.83 -2.03 48.61
N GLY A 600 16.77 -1.23 49.63
CA GLY A 600 16.29 -1.68 50.95
C GLY A 600 17.29 -2.47 51.75
N GLN A 601 18.59 -2.44 51.47
CA GLN A 601 19.65 -3.17 52.18
C GLN A 601 19.63 -2.95 53.70
N LYS A 602 19.26 -1.75 54.16
CA LYS A 602 19.10 -1.42 55.57
C LYS A 602 18.07 -2.28 56.28
N TYR A 603 17.09 -2.81 55.54
CA TYR A 603 15.95 -3.53 56.09
C TYR A 603 16.03 -5.04 55.92
N HIS A 604 17.11 -5.56 55.30
CA HIS A 604 17.30 -7.01 55.11
C HIS A 604 17.28 -7.78 56.42
N GLU A 605 17.84 -7.24 57.51
CA GLU A 605 17.81 -7.85 58.85
C GLU A 605 16.35 -7.99 59.33
N ARG A 606 15.56 -6.94 59.25
CA ARG A 606 14.13 -6.95 59.63
C ARG A 606 13.34 -7.86 58.70
N GLN A 607 13.67 -7.89 57.44
CA GLN A 607 13.02 -8.70 56.42
C GLN A 607 13.20 -10.20 56.66
N ILE A 608 14.33 -10.64 57.17
CA ILE A 608 14.54 -12.04 57.59
C ILE A 608 13.51 -12.45 58.64
N GLY A 609 13.32 -11.61 59.67
CA GLY A 609 12.34 -11.88 60.70
C GLY A 609 10.91 -11.97 60.15
N LEU A 610 10.57 -11.08 59.24
CA LEU A 610 9.25 -11.06 58.58
C LEU A 610 9.02 -12.28 57.68
N TYR A 611 9.97 -12.68 56.89
CA TYR A 611 9.88 -13.92 56.09
C TYR A 611 9.75 -15.16 56.99
N ALA A 612 10.51 -15.20 58.07
CA ALA A 612 10.44 -16.31 59.03
C ALA A 612 9.08 -16.44 59.71
N GLU A 613 8.34 -15.35 59.81
CA GLU A 613 7.03 -15.29 60.50
C GLU A 613 5.86 -15.46 59.53
N TYR A 614 5.89 -14.80 58.37
CA TYR A 614 4.74 -14.71 57.48
C TYR A 614 4.87 -15.51 56.20
N ASP A 615 6.10 -15.77 55.70
CA ASP A 615 6.30 -16.38 54.36
C ASP A 615 7.58 -17.23 54.30
N ARG A 616 7.58 -18.31 55.01
CA ARG A 616 8.70 -19.25 55.03
C ARG A 616 9.12 -19.75 53.63
N PRO A 617 8.20 -20.09 52.69
CA PRO A 617 8.59 -20.60 51.38
C PRO A 617 9.49 -19.65 50.57
N ASN A 618 9.33 -18.35 50.77
CA ASN A 618 10.13 -17.35 50.08
C ASN A 618 11.39 -16.89 50.86
N LEU A 619 11.60 -17.42 52.07
CA LEU A 619 12.78 -17.11 52.88
C LEU A 619 14.07 -17.63 52.23
N LEU A 620 14.10 -18.87 51.77
CA LEU A 620 15.27 -19.47 51.13
C LEU A 620 15.62 -18.77 49.81
N PRO A 621 14.67 -18.47 48.88
CA PRO A 621 14.95 -17.60 47.71
C PRO A 621 15.51 -16.25 48.08
N PHE A 622 14.94 -15.59 49.07
CA PHE A 622 15.45 -14.30 49.57
C PHE A 622 16.89 -14.40 50.08
N LEU A 623 17.21 -15.39 50.85
CA LEU A 623 18.55 -15.61 51.35
C LEU A 623 19.59 -15.92 50.24
N ARG A 624 19.13 -16.56 49.15
CA ARG A 624 19.96 -16.81 47.95
C ARG A 624 20.30 -15.54 47.21
N ASP A 625 19.33 -14.71 46.99
CA ASP A 625 19.43 -13.53 46.14
C ASP A 625 20.01 -12.30 46.88
N SER A 626 19.90 -12.27 48.22
CA SER A 626 20.39 -11.17 49.04
C SER A 626 21.89 -11.25 49.26
N THR A 627 22.59 -10.15 48.81
CA THR A 627 24.07 -9.99 49.02
C THR A 627 24.42 -9.32 50.35
N HIS A 628 23.49 -8.63 51.00
CA HIS A 628 23.71 -7.83 52.22
C HIS A 628 22.99 -8.38 53.46
N CYS A 629 22.61 -9.63 53.43
CA CYS A 629 21.98 -10.31 54.55
C CYS A 629 23.02 -10.56 55.66
N PRO A 630 22.72 -10.17 56.94
CA PRO A 630 23.59 -10.52 58.08
C PRO A 630 23.45 -12.01 58.35
N LEU A 631 24.43 -12.80 57.83
CA LEU A 631 24.37 -14.27 57.87
C LEU A 631 24.28 -14.87 59.27
N GLU A 632 24.97 -14.27 60.24
CA GLU A 632 24.97 -14.76 61.59
C GLU A 632 23.59 -14.64 62.27
N LYS A 633 22.93 -13.49 62.11
CA LYS A 633 21.57 -13.28 62.66
C LYS A 633 20.53 -14.11 61.91
N ALA A 634 20.67 -14.23 60.60
CA ALA A 634 19.81 -15.09 59.80
C ALA A 634 19.92 -16.55 60.23
N LEU A 635 21.13 -17.01 60.52
CA LEU A 635 21.40 -18.36 61.04
C LEU A 635 20.77 -18.57 62.41
N GLU A 636 20.90 -17.61 63.35
CA GLU A 636 20.28 -17.63 64.63
C GLU A 636 18.75 -17.74 64.59
N ILE A 637 18.08 -16.93 63.76
CA ILE A 637 16.62 -16.97 63.58
C ILE A 637 16.18 -18.32 62.98
N CYS A 638 16.92 -18.85 61.98
CA CYS A 638 16.58 -20.14 61.36
C CYS A 638 16.80 -21.30 62.32
N GLN A 639 17.84 -21.27 63.14
CA GLN A 639 18.09 -22.30 64.16
C GLN A 639 17.05 -22.28 65.29
N GLN A 640 16.65 -21.11 65.80
CA GLN A 640 15.60 -20.99 66.83
C GLN A 640 14.23 -21.56 66.36
N ARG A 641 13.96 -21.50 65.06
CA ARG A 641 12.72 -21.97 64.46
C ARG A 641 12.80 -23.34 63.79
N ASN A 642 13.97 -24.01 63.87
CA ASN A 642 14.24 -25.31 63.24
C ASN A 642 14.01 -25.34 61.73
N PHE A 643 14.45 -24.32 61.02
CA PHE A 643 14.40 -24.25 59.55
C PHE A 643 15.65 -24.90 58.98
N VAL A 644 15.60 -26.20 58.73
CA VAL A 644 16.77 -26.99 58.37
C VAL A 644 17.36 -26.62 57.00
N GLU A 645 16.51 -26.48 55.98
CA GLU A 645 16.95 -26.15 54.58
C GLU A 645 17.63 -24.79 54.51
N GLU A 646 17.04 -23.82 55.18
CA GLU A 646 17.56 -22.45 55.23
C GLU A 646 18.87 -22.40 56.04
N THR A 647 18.93 -23.17 57.13
CA THR A 647 20.15 -23.28 57.97
C THR A 647 21.30 -23.92 57.17
N VAL A 648 21.01 -24.97 56.40
CA VAL A 648 21.99 -25.62 55.54
C VAL A 648 22.55 -24.63 54.50
N PHE A 649 21.66 -23.86 53.86
CA PHE A 649 22.06 -22.85 52.89
C PHE A 649 22.95 -21.77 53.52
N LEU A 650 22.58 -21.27 54.67
CA LEU A 650 23.36 -20.23 55.39
C LEU A 650 24.72 -20.73 55.82
N LEU A 651 24.83 -21.95 56.39
CA LEU A 651 26.10 -22.59 56.74
C LEU A 651 27.02 -22.78 55.53
N SER A 652 26.43 -23.16 54.38
CA SER A 652 27.16 -23.25 53.09
C SER A 652 27.75 -21.91 52.71
N ARG A 653 26.92 -20.85 52.75
CA ARG A 653 27.34 -19.50 52.39
C ARG A 653 28.37 -18.88 53.30
N MET A 654 28.37 -19.29 54.58
CA MET A 654 29.39 -18.92 55.55
C MET A 654 30.69 -19.73 55.40
N GLY A 655 30.75 -20.66 54.47
CA GLY A 655 31.92 -21.53 54.26
C GLY A 655 31.99 -22.75 55.20
N ASN A 656 30.97 -22.98 55.99
CA ASN A 656 30.92 -24.15 56.90
C ASN A 656 30.22 -25.33 56.20
N CYS A 657 30.71 -25.68 55.03
CA CYS A 657 30.10 -26.69 54.13
C CYS A 657 30.03 -28.08 54.74
N ARG A 658 30.99 -28.40 55.59
CA ARG A 658 31.03 -29.71 56.29
C ARG A 658 29.84 -29.85 57.27
N ARG A 659 29.55 -28.82 58.05
CA ARG A 659 28.39 -28.80 58.96
C ARG A 659 27.09 -28.80 58.21
N ALA A 660 27.02 -28.07 57.07
CA ALA A 660 25.83 -28.06 56.18
C ALA A 660 25.54 -29.44 55.62
N LEU A 661 26.55 -30.13 55.11
CA LEU A 661 26.41 -31.51 54.63
C LEU A 661 25.99 -32.46 55.72
N GLN A 662 26.56 -32.35 56.92
CA GLN A 662 26.21 -33.17 58.07
C GLN A 662 24.71 -33.01 58.41
N MET A 663 24.15 -31.81 58.40
CA MET A 663 22.72 -31.55 58.67
C MET A 663 21.82 -32.11 57.54
N ILE A 664 22.22 -32.06 56.28
CA ILE A 664 21.49 -32.70 55.16
C ILE A 664 21.44 -34.21 55.39
N MET A 665 22.50 -34.81 55.86
CA MET A 665 22.59 -36.26 56.05
C MET A 665 21.87 -36.74 57.31
N GLU A 666 21.92 -35.99 58.44
CA GLU A 666 21.38 -36.38 59.71
C GLU A 666 19.90 -35.96 59.90
N GLU A 667 19.50 -34.77 59.46
CA GLU A 667 18.17 -34.21 59.74
C GLU A 667 17.23 -34.24 58.55
N LEU A 668 17.71 -34.07 57.31
CA LEU A 668 16.88 -34.19 56.13
C LEU A 668 16.82 -35.61 55.58
N GLU A 669 17.82 -36.43 55.90
CA GLU A 669 18.00 -37.80 55.39
C GLU A 669 17.81 -37.91 53.87
N ASP A 670 18.05 -36.82 53.11
CA ASP A 670 17.82 -36.72 51.66
C ASP A 670 19.15 -36.94 50.90
N VAL A 671 19.29 -38.14 50.33
CA VAL A 671 20.47 -38.54 49.54
C VAL A 671 20.64 -37.66 48.32
N GLY A 672 19.53 -37.26 47.66
CA GLY A 672 19.56 -36.45 46.45
C GLY A 672 20.14 -35.07 46.73
N LYS A 673 19.64 -34.39 47.74
CA LYS A 673 20.13 -33.08 48.18
C LYS A 673 21.56 -33.11 48.66
N ALA A 674 22.00 -34.15 49.35
CA ALA A 674 23.39 -34.31 49.79
C ALA A 674 24.34 -34.43 48.57
N ILE A 675 23.94 -35.18 47.54
CA ILE A 675 24.73 -35.36 46.31
C ILE A 675 24.77 -34.04 45.51
N GLU A 676 23.62 -33.36 45.34
CA GLU A 676 23.55 -32.06 44.67
C GLU A 676 24.42 -31.04 45.38
N PHE A 677 24.36 -30.99 46.70
CA PHE A 677 25.20 -30.11 47.53
C PHE A 677 26.70 -30.39 47.32
N ALA A 678 27.10 -31.62 47.33
CA ALA A 678 28.48 -32.02 47.12
C ALA A 678 28.95 -31.67 45.67
N LYS A 679 28.06 -31.76 44.67
CA LYS A 679 28.33 -31.36 43.28
C LYS A 679 28.49 -29.85 43.14
N GLU A 680 27.66 -29.08 43.82
CA GLU A 680 27.70 -27.61 43.74
C GLU A 680 28.97 -27.05 44.38
N GLN A 681 29.47 -27.64 45.45
CA GLN A 681 30.66 -27.21 46.17
C GLN A 681 31.95 -27.68 45.50
N ASP A 682 31.89 -28.78 44.69
CA ASP A 682 33.01 -29.42 43.97
C ASP A 682 34.26 -29.65 44.85
N ASP A 683 34.01 -29.98 46.11
CA ASP A 683 35.08 -30.22 47.13
C ASP A 683 35.24 -31.72 47.41
N ALA A 684 36.43 -32.21 47.20
CA ALA A 684 36.78 -33.61 47.39
C ALA A 684 36.60 -34.10 48.83
N GLU A 685 36.78 -33.26 49.84
CA GLU A 685 36.60 -33.61 51.24
C GLU A 685 35.11 -33.86 51.54
N LEU A 686 34.22 -33.07 50.98
CA LEU A 686 32.78 -33.27 51.17
C LEU A 686 32.32 -34.60 50.54
N TRP A 687 32.86 -34.94 49.38
CA TRP A 687 32.59 -36.23 48.76
C TRP A 687 33.04 -37.39 49.60
N GLU A 688 34.24 -37.25 50.26
CA GLU A 688 34.77 -38.27 51.16
C GLU A 688 33.88 -38.43 52.39
N ASP A 689 33.43 -37.34 53.04
CA ASP A 689 32.48 -37.35 54.13
C ASP A 689 31.14 -37.99 53.78
N LEU A 690 30.60 -37.62 52.56
CA LEU A 690 29.35 -38.20 52.06
C LEU A 690 29.49 -39.71 51.80
N ILE A 691 30.58 -40.15 51.21
CA ILE A 691 30.86 -41.57 50.93
C ILE A 691 30.98 -42.31 52.25
N SER A 692 31.76 -41.79 53.20
CA SER A 692 32.00 -42.39 54.50
C SER A 692 30.70 -42.59 55.31
N TYR A 693 29.82 -41.62 55.31
CA TYR A 693 28.49 -41.69 55.92
C TYR A 693 27.56 -42.66 55.17
N SER A 694 27.69 -42.81 53.90
CA SER A 694 26.78 -43.59 53.02
C SER A 694 27.11 -45.10 53.06
N ILE A 695 28.37 -45.48 53.36
CA ILE A 695 28.85 -46.88 53.28
C ILE A 695 28.00 -47.82 54.17
N ASP A 696 27.47 -47.35 55.25
CA ASP A 696 26.69 -48.17 56.20
C ASP A 696 25.15 -48.11 55.92
N LYS A 697 24.72 -47.34 54.92
CA LYS A 697 23.30 -47.12 54.63
C LYS A 697 22.95 -47.50 53.18
N PRO A 698 22.31 -48.67 52.91
CA PRO A 698 22.04 -49.16 51.56
C PRO A 698 21.28 -48.20 50.68
N PRO A 699 20.24 -47.42 51.11
CA PRO A 699 19.55 -46.45 50.29
C PRO A 699 20.45 -45.29 49.77
N PHE A 700 21.40 -44.84 50.62
CA PHE A 700 22.39 -43.83 50.27
C PHE A 700 23.37 -44.32 49.23
N ILE A 701 23.78 -45.59 49.30
CA ILE A 701 24.67 -46.18 48.30
C ILE A 701 23.96 -46.26 46.92
N THR A 702 22.71 -46.68 46.91
CA THR A 702 21.90 -46.69 45.66
C THR A 702 21.75 -45.28 45.06
N GLY A 703 21.44 -44.28 45.90
CA GLY A 703 21.37 -42.87 45.49
C GLY A 703 22.68 -42.33 44.91
N LEU A 704 23.81 -42.66 45.59
CA LEU A 704 25.14 -42.34 45.13
C LEU A 704 25.43 -42.92 43.73
N LEU A 705 25.32 -44.28 43.61
CA LEU A 705 25.55 -44.96 42.33
C LEU A 705 24.73 -44.42 41.16
N ASN A 706 23.48 -43.99 41.43
CA ASN A 706 22.61 -43.47 40.37
C ASN A 706 22.91 -42.01 39.94
N ASN A 707 23.56 -41.20 40.79
CA ASN A 707 23.71 -39.76 40.60
C ASN A 707 25.15 -39.28 40.66
N ILE A 708 26.14 -40.14 40.86
CA ILE A 708 27.53 -39.76 41.05
C ILE A 708 28.17 -39.13 39.77
N GLY A 709 27.68 -39.54 38.58
CA GLY A 709 28.13 -39.00 37.31
C GLY A 709 29.64 -39.13 37.12
N THR A 710 30.27 -37.99 36.79
CA THR A 710 31.72 -37.88 36.51
C THR A 710 32.55 -37.35 37.70
N HIS A 711 31.89 -37.04 38.81
CA HIS A 711 32.57 -36.36 39.98
C HIS A 711 33.36 -37.32 40.87
N VAL A 712 32.96 -38.56 40.96
CA VAL A 712 33.65 -39.60 41.67
C VAL A 712 33.76 -40.85 40.80
N ASP A 713 34.91 -41.53 40.88
CA ASP A 713 35.10 -42.80 40.17
C ASP A 713 34.16 -43.86 40.79
N PRO A 714 33.22 -44.43 40.05
CA PRO A 714 32.31 -45.46 40.55
C PRO A 714 33.04 -46.71 41.04
N ILE A 715 34.25 -46.98 40.53
CA ILE A 715 35.06 -48.13 40.94
C ILE A 715 35.57 -47.93 42.38
N LEU A 716 35.94 -46.72 42.75
CA LEU A 716 36.40 -46.42 44.11
C LEU A 716 35.26 -46.60 45.12
N LEU A 717 34.02 -46.18 44.74
CA LEU A 717 32.86 -46.41 45.63
C LEU A 717 32.57 -47.90 45.78
N ILE A 718 32.51 -48.64 44.67
CA ILE A 718 32.19 -50.07 44.70
C ILE A 718 33.20 -50.86 45.55
N ASN A 719 34.50 -50.52 45.44
CA ASN A 719 35.53 -51.16 46.24
C ASN A 719 35.46 -50.90 47.76
N ARG A 720 34.77 -49.85 48.17
CA ARG A 720 34.59 -49.53 49.60
C ARG A 720 33.33 -50.16 50.25
N ILE A 721 32.41 -50.67 49.43
CA ILE A 721 31.21 -51.34 49.91
C ILE A 721 31.58 -52.63 50.61
N LYS A 722 30.99 -52.88 51.77
CA LYS A 722 31.22 -54.09 52.55
C LYS A 722 30.66 -55.34 51.85
N GLU A 723 31.47 -56.41 51.80
CA GLU A 723 31.05 -57.66 51.20
C GLU A 723 29.81 -58.21 51.94
N GLY A 724 28.81 -58.68 51.15
CA GLY A 724 27.61 -59.29 51.71
C GLY A 724 26.49 -58.31 52.06
N MET A 725 26.61 -57.02 51.77
CA MET A 725 25.54 -56.03 51.95
C MET A 725 24.51 -56.13 50.83
N GLU A 726 23.24 -56.25 51.17
CA GLU A 726 22.15 -56.21 50.21
C GLU A 726 21.83 -54.75 49.85
N ILE A 727 22.09 -54.33 48.63
CA ILE A 727 21.84 -53.02 48.11
C ILE A 727 20.63 -53.03 47.17
N PRO A 728 19.54 -52.32 47.43
CA PRO A 728 18.38 -52.30 46.55
C PRO A 728 18.76 -51.76 45.19
N ASN A 729 18.26 -52.43 44.10
CA ASN A 729 18.44 -51.98 42.72
C ASN A 729 19.89 -51.79 42.22
N LEU A 730 20.88 -52.47 42.86
CA LEU A 730 22.30 -52.39 42.52
C LEU A 730 22.54 -52.69 41.05
N ARG A 731 21.91 -53.75 40.50
CA ARG A 731 22.03 -54.16 39.10
C ARG A 731 21.62 -53.06 38.16
N ASP A 732 20.46 -52.42 38.41
CA ASP A 732 19.91 -51.37 37.51
C ASP A 732 20.78 -50.11 37.57
N SER A 733 21.32 -49.75 38.73
CA SER A 733 22.27 -48.68 38.91
C SER A 733 23.56 -48.88 38.15
N LEU A 734 24.11 -50.07 38.14
CA LEU A 734 25.31 -50.43 37.38
C LEU A 734 25.07 -50.42 35.87
N VAL A 735 23.89 -50.90 35.42
CA VAL A 735 23.47 -50.85 34.01
C VAL A 735 23.32 -49.41 33.56
N LYS A 736 22.73 -48.53 34.37
CA LYS A 736 22.59 -47.10 34.09
C LYS A 736 23.96 -46.44 33.90
N ILE A 737 24.90 -46.69 34.82
CA ILE A 737 26.27 -46.16 34.69
C ILE A 737 26.91 -46.55 33.36
N LEU A 738 26.82 -47.81 32.97
CA LEU A 738 27.35 -48.30 31.70
C LEU A 738 26.67 -47.66 30.49
N GLN A 739 25.35 -47.44 30.56
CA GLN A 739 24.57 -46.79 29.49
C GLN A 739 24.99 -45.31 29.35
N ASP A 740 25.16 -44.58 30.46
CA ASP A 740 25.58 -43.20 30.45
C ASP A 740 26.96 -43.00 29.83
N TYR A 741 27.93 -43.87 30.17
CA TYR A 741 29.27 -43.86 29.53
C TYR A 741 29.21 -44.16 28.02
N ASN A 742 28.39 -45.12 27.60
CA ASN A 742 28.21 -45.43 26.18
C ASN A 742 27.58 -44.23 25.44
N LEU A 743 26.55 -43.61 26.01
CA LEU A 743 25.94 -42.42 25.41
C LEU A 743 26.93 -41.29 25.24
N GLN A 744 27.78 -41.02 26.25
CA GLN A 744 28.80 -40.00 26.17
C GLN A 744 29.83 -40.27 25.06
N ILE A 745 30.25 -41.49 24.91
CA ILE A 745 31.14 -41.92 23.81
C ILE A 745 30.49 -41.64 22.46
N LEU A 746 29.25 -42.09 22.25
CA LEU A 746 28.51 -41.92 21.01
C LEU A 746 28.29 -40.41 20.66
N LEU A 747 27.97 -39.59 21.64
CA LEU A 747 27.82 -38.14 21.46
C LEU A 747 29.13 -37.50 21.03
N ARG A 748 30.26 -37.83 21.69
CA ARG A 748 31.59 -37.31 21.35
C ARG A 748 32.02 -37.72 19.94
N GLU A 749 31.74 -38.95 19.53
CA GLU A 749 32.00 -39.44 18.17
C GLU A 749 31.13 -38.72 17.13
N GLY A 750 29.83 -38.49 17.47
CA GLY A 750 28.90 -37.75 16.62
C GLY A 750 29.35 -36.31 16.38
N CYS A 751 29.71 -35.60 17.46
CA CYS A 751 30.23 -34.25 17.35
C CYS A 751 31.52 -34.17 16.51
N LYS A 752 32.43 -35.11 16.68
CA LYS A 752 33.65 -35.19 15.89
C LYS A 752 33.33 -35.34 14.38
N LYS A 753 32.39 -36.25 14.01
CA LYS A 753 31.99 -36.46 12.61
C LYS A 753 31.38 -35.17 12.00
N ILE A 754 30.51 -34.46 12.74
CA ILE A 754 29.89 -33.23 12.28
C ILE A 754 30.98 -32.16 12.04
N LEU A 755 31.89 -31.94 13.00
CA LEU A 755 32.96 -30.96 12.87
C LEU A 755 33.90 -31.24 11.69
N VAL A 756 34.20 -32.51 11.41
CA VAL A 756 35.00 -32.88 10.23
C VAL A 756 34.22 -32.61 8.94
N ALA A 757 32.93 -32.93 8.87
CA ALA A 757 32.10 -32.69 7.70
C ALA A 757 31.94 -31.19 7.41
N ASP A 758 31.73 -30.39 8.44
CA ASP A 758 31.61 -28.91 8.31
C ASP A 758 32.92 -28.27 7.85
N SER A 759 34.02 -28.71 8.40
CA SER A 759 35.35 -28.27 8.01
C SER A 759 35.64 -28.56 6.53
N LEU A 760 35.32 -29.76 6.06
CA LEU A 760 35.45 -30.13 4.64
C LEU A 760 34.54 -29.31 3.73
N SER A 761 33.29 -29.09 4.14
CA SER A 761 32.34 -28.28 3.40
C SER A 761 32.82 -26.82 3.25
N LEU A 762 33.36 -26.23 4.32
CA LEU A 762 33.93 -24.88 4.30
C LEU A 762 35.18 -24.81 3.41
N LEU A 763 36.08 -25.79 3.49
CA LEU A 763 37.23 -25.90 2.61
C LEU A 763 36.83 -25.99 1.11
N GLN A 764 35.82 -26.78 0.79
CA GLN A 764 35.29 -26.86 -0.57
C GLN A 764 34.68 -25.55 -1.05
N LYS A 765 33.92 -24.84 -0.19
CA LYS A 765 33.37 -23.52 -0.51
C LYS A 765 34.51 -22.51 -0.75
N MET A 766 35.51 -22.50 0.11
CA MET A 766 36.67 -21.63 -0.03
C MET A 766 37.40 -21.91 -1.34
N HIS A 767 37.67 -23.16 -1.66
CA HIS A 767 38.35 -23.56 -2.91
C HIS A 767 37.53 -23.15 -4.14
N ARG A 768 36.21 -23.40 -4.15
CA ARG A 768 35.34 -22.96 -5.24
C ARG A 768 35.32 -21.45 -5.42
N THR A 769 35.38 -20.67 -4.33
CA THR A 769 35.44 -19.20 -4.42
C THR A 769 36.78 -18.72 -4.94
N GLN A 770 37.87 -19.34 -4.54
CA GLN A 770 39.24 -19.01 -5.02
C GLN A 770 39.44 -19.33 -6.50
N MET A 771 38.77 -20.39 -7.00
CA MET A 771 38.90 -20.83 -8.40
C MET A 771 37.96 -20.09 -9.35
N ARG A 772 37.13 -19.17 -8.88
CA ARG A 772 36.24 -18.36 -9.73
C ARG A 772 37.03 -17.30 -10.50
N GLY A 773 37.10 -17.50 -11.80
CA GLY A 773 37.54 -16.46 -12.73
C GLY A 773 36.44 -15.42 -12.96
N VAL A 774 36.82 -14.19 -13.20
CA VAL A 774 35.93 -13.11 -13.63
C VAL A 774 36.42 -12.67 -15.01
N ARG A 775 35.51 -12.68 -15.99
CA ARG A 775 35.79 -12.13 -17.31
C ARG A 775 35.61 -10.61 -17.26
N VAL A 776 36.57 -9.89 -17.74
CA VAL A 776 36.51 -8.43 -17.86
C VAL A 776 36.53 -8.12 -19.36
N ASP A 777 35.46 -7.48 -19.83
CA ASP A 777 35.27 -7.08 -21.22
C ASP A 777 35.53 -5.56 -21.36
N GLU A 778 35.69 -5.07 -22.60
CA GLU A 778 35.96 -3.67 -22.90
C GLU A 778 34.82 -2.71 -22.47
N GLU A 779 33.61 -3.24 -22.32
CA GLU A 779 32.45 -2.50 -21.87
C GLU A 779 32.39 -2.29 -20.35
N ASN A 780 33.23 -3.00 -19.58
CA ASN A 780 33.19 -2.86 -18.12
C ASN A 780 33.78 -1.52 -17.69
N ILE A 781 33.08 -0.85 -16.80
CA ILE A 781 33.44 0.46 -16.26
C ILE A 781 33.81 0.36 -14.77
N CYS A 782 34.68 1.24 -14.34
CA CYS A 782 35.01 1.39 -12.93
C CYS A 782 33.84 2.02 -12.16
N GLU A 783 33.37 1.37 -11.13
CA GLU A 783 32.23 1.81 -10.32
C GLU A 783 32.47 3.11 -9.52
N SER A 784 33.73 3.57 -9.47
CA SER A 784 34.08 4.81 -8.76
C SER A 784 34.24 6.00 -9.73
N CYS A 785 34.98 5.85 -10.81
CA CYS A 785 35.29 6.94 -11.75
C CYS A 785 34.52 6.86 -13.07
N HIS A 786 33.72 5.77 -13.29
CA HIS A 786 32.94 5.50 -14.49
C HIS A 786 33.72 5.46 -15.80
N ALA A 787 35.04 5.39 -15.76
CA ALA A 787 35.90 5.15 -16.93
C ALA A 787 36.00 3.64 -17.21
N THR A 788 36.29 3.27 -18.44
CA THR A 788 36.48 1.88 -18.85
C THR A 788 37.61 1.22 -18.05
N ILE A 789 37.38 -0.01 -17.62
CA ILE A 789 38.34 -0.79 -16.83
C ILE A 789 39.58 -1.16 -17.63
N LEU A 790 39.39 -1.49 -18.92
CA LEU A 790 40.49 -1.78 -19.84
C LEU A 790 40.79 -0.54 -20.68
N PRO A 791 41.98 0.02 -20.61
CA PRO A 791 42.36 1.18 -21.45
C PRO A 791 42.49 0.75 -22.92
N SER A 792 41.98 1.60 -23.80
CA SER A 792 42.15 1.43 -25.22
C SER A 792 43.62 1.69 -25.67
N ASP A 793 44.43 2.32 -24.84
CA ASP A 793 45.85 2.61 -25.09
C ASP A 793 46.76 1.60 -24.41
N MET A 794 47.45 0.80 -25.19
CA MET A 794 48.36 -0.26 -24.70
C MET A 794 49.54 0.24 -23.87
N ALA A 795 49.76 1.56 -23.76
CA ALA A 795 50.86 2.17 -23.02
C ALA A 795 50.60 2.38 -21.51
N LYS A 796 49.37 2.23 -21.07
CA LYS A 796 49.02 2.44 -19.66
C LYS A 796 48.58 1.13 -19.03
N THR A 797 49.40 0.58 -18.09
CA THR A 797 49.03 -0.56 -17.26
C THR A 797 48.28 -0.07 -16.04
N PHE A 798 47.00 -0.34 -16.00
CA PHE A 798 46.19 -0.15 -14.79
C PHE A 798 46.06 -1.47 -14.03
N SER A 799 46.25 -1.40 -12.71
CA SER A 799 45.91 -2.53 -11.86
C SER A 799 44.42 -2.47 -11.54
N VAL A 800 43.72 -3.57 -11.85
CA VAL A 800 42.29 -3.70 -11.64
C VAL A 800 42.01 -4.56 -10.41
N VAL A 801 41.08 -4.11 -9.59
CA VAL A 801 40.59 -4.87 -8.44
C VAL A 801 39.13 -5.27 -8.72
N VAL A 802 38.87 -6.58 -8.70
CA VAL A 802 37.55 -7.16 -8.88
C VAL A 802 37.14 -7.86 -7.58
N PHE A 803 36.01 -7.46 -7.04
CA PHE A 803 35.46 -8.07 -5.85
C PHE A 803 34.57 -9.29 -6.18
N HIS A 804 34.39 -10.20 -5.25
CA HIS A 804 33.50 -11.37 -5.40
C HIS A 804 32.05 -11.04 -5.77
N CYS A 805 31.60 -9.84 -5.42
CA CYS A 805 30.31 -9.30 -5.82
C CYS A 805 30.27 -8.78 -7.27
N ARG A 806 31.35 -8.94 -8.02
CA ARG A 806 31.56 -8.51 -9.41
C ARG A 806 31.68 -7.00 -9.63
N HIS A 807 31.72 -6.17 -8.61
CA HIS A 807 32.07 -4.77 -8.77
C HIS A 807 33.56 -4.64 -9.07
N MET A 808 33.86 -3.78 -10.02
CA MET A 808 35.21 -3.60 -10.57
C MET A 808 35.69 -2.18 -10.35
N PHE A 809 36.97 -2.04 -10.00
CA PHE A 809 37.56 -0.73 -9.72
C PHE A 809 39.01 -0.69 -10.27
N HIS A 810 39.46 0.48 -10.67
CA HIS A 810 40.91 0.73 -10.76
C HIS A 810 41.47 0.75 -9.35
N LYS A 811 42.66 0.20 -9.16
CA LYS A 811 43.26 0.13 -7.84
C LYS A 811 43.46 1.52 -7.21
N GLU A 812 43.71 2.52 -8.05
CA GLU A 812 43.89 3.93 -7.66
C GLU A 812 42.55 4.62 -7.28
N CYS A 813 41.43 4.08 -7.72
CA CYS A 813 40.13 4.62 -7.38
C CYS A 813 39.52 4.06 -6.07
N LEU A 814 40.25 3.15 -5.41
CA LEU A 814 39.87 2.66 -4.10
C LEU A 814 40.57 3.49 -3.02
N PRO A 815 39.81 4.10 -2.09
CA PRO A 815 40.38 5.01 -1.06
C PRO A 815 41.34 4.33 -0.06
N SER A 816 41.28 3.00 0.01
CA SER A 816 42.27 2.15 0.67
C SER A 816 42.21 0.74 0.06
N PRO A 817 43.32 -0.01 -0.04
CA PRO A 817 43.30 -1.41 -0.48
C PRO A 817 42.61 -2.25 0.60
N GLY A 818 41.28 -2.06 0.72
CA GLY A 818 40.45 -2.74 1.68
C GLY A 818 40.01 -4.13 1.19
N THR A 819 39.81 -5.04 2.13
CA THR A 819 39.31 -6.39 1.86
C THR A 819 37.84 -6.44 1.42
N PHE A 820 37.14 -5.32 1.38
CA PHE A 820 35.67 -5.26 1.16
C PHE A 820 35.29 -4.26 0.06
N CYS A 821 34.28 -4.63 -0.73
CA CYS A 821 33.69 -3.76 -1.75
C CYS A 821 32.97 -2.57 -1.11
N ASN A 822 33.35 -1.33 -1.46
CA ASN A 822 32.76 -0.11 -0.90
C ASN A 822 31.26 0.01 -1.16
N ILE A 823 30.79 -0.40 -2.34
CA ILE A 823 29.36 -0.34 -2.70
C ILE A 823 28.55 -1.34 -1.88
N CYS A 824 29.05 -2.57 -1.75
CA CYS A 824 28.35 -3.61 -1.00
C CYS A 824 28.41 -3.39 0.51
N SER A 825 29.50 -2.82 1.02
CA SER A 825 29.62 -2.47 2.44
C SER A 825 28.70 -1.30 2.82
N ALA A 826 28.58 -0.29 1.95
CA ALA A 826 27.65 0.83 2.14
C ALA A 826 26.16 0.38 2.13
N LYS A 827 25.83 -0.66 1.37
CA LYS A 827 24.46 -1.22 1.30
C LYS A 827 24.16 -2.25 2.40
N ARG A 828 25.05 -2.48 3.37
CA ARG A 828 24.88 -3.49 4.45
C ARG A 828 24.49 -4.90 3.95
N ARG A 829 24.97 -5.31 2.78
CA ARG A 829 24.82 -6.70 2.31
C ARG A 829 26.05 -7.47 2.77
N GLY A 830 25.82 -8.44 3.62
CA GLY A 830 26.72 -9.20 4.48
C GLY A 830 28.14 -9.58 4.02
N PRO A 831 28.98 -10.10 4.91
CA PRO A 831 30.39 -10.37 4.68
C PRO A 831 30.58 -11.53 3.69
N GLY A 832 30.97 -11.23 2.47
CA GLY A 832 31.17 -12.24 1.45
C GLY A 832 32.02 -11.81 0.25
N SER A 833 32.67 -10.66 0.33
CA SER A 833 33.42 -10.10 -0.81
C SER A 833 34.94 -10.14 -0.58
N GLY A 834 35.55 -11.26 -0.85
CA GLY A 834 37.02 -11.31 -0.98
C GLY A 834 37.49 -10.62 -2.26
N ILE A 835 38.70 -10.11 -2.24
CA ILE A 835 39.36 -9.46 -3.37
C ILE A 835 40.02 -10.47 -4.28
N LEU A 836 39.70 -10.44 -5.57
CA LEU A 836 40.49 -11.08 -6.62
C LEU A 836 41.39 -10.03 -7.25
N GLU A 837 42.67 -10.01 -6.92
CA GLU A 837 43.67 -9.22 -7.62
C GLU A 837 44.04 -9.92 -8.95
N MET A 838 43.71 -9.29 -10.07
CA MET A 838 44.26 -9.64 -11.35
C MET A 838 45.55 -8.81 -11.57
N LYS A 839 46.71 -9.46 -11.48
CA LYS A 839 47.95 -8.94 -12.02
C LYS A 839 48.05 -9.36 -13.49
N LYS A 840 48.23 -8.42 -14.39
CA LYS A 840 48.64 -8.67 -15.77
C LYS A 840 50.10 -9.05 -15.81
#